data_ccaaa5353c525d36a0e561f4f28d86f3
#
_entry.id   ccaaa5353c525d36a0e561f4f28d86f3
#
_cell.length_a   1.000
_cell.length_b   1.000
_cell.length_c   1.000
_cell.angle_alpha   90.00
_cell.angle_beta   90.00
_cell.angle_gamma   90.00
#
_symmetry.space_group_name_H-M   'P 1'
#
loop_
_entity.id
_entity.type
_entity.pdbx_description
1 polymer ?
#
loop_
_entity_poly.entity_id
_entity_poly.type
_entity_poly.pdbx_seq_one_letter_code
_entity_poly.pdbx_strand_id
1 'polypeptide(L)'
;MAPIVAMSAFTSAQAAEVRDAPELVLTQPTEQPPSSSPAQEVFSTGVARGRDPLDSATSTSALRQDAIQVLGARSLGDILRNIPGIRTEASTGDGSSAYTIRGLPLASGGSKYMQIQEDGLPVLEFGDFFNGATDIFIRADFNLAAIEAIRGGSASTFASNSPGGVINLISNTGEVKGGAVQVTTGLDYDSNRVDFHYGGPINDTLRFHMGGFYRSGEGQRDAGFRAYEGGQFKFNLTKTFANGYVRLLGKYLDDRSPHYLPGPVRITGTNDNPEFGSFEGYDVRRGFMMSGHLGDVVTFDADNNPARMERSQGQDAHVRSIGVESRFDVRDWTITHRARYSEISGGTTRNLVSAIYSGAALPASLGGGAGTFTYATGPNKGQVITNIGSINGNGLVVASALNRVDSSDLGNLISDLRATRVFAIQGGELTLTGGLYNSNQSYRSDWLYSNHLQDIAGGGQSALINYTDPSGVLRSQDGYLGFNRSGPTAFFRRRYDVDYAITAPYGSVNYKLGRIAVGASLRYDTGDVSGQLYGADLGGGRVGIQSFDFNGDGVISIAESRTAFTPLDRPAPVDYSYDYLSYSSGINFRVSEPFAVFARYSRGARAGADKVLFSSKVSTVDGSMPDPEDGYDIVEQWEGGFKYRTPQLTVNVTAFNADTEDTNVQAGAITTDREYTAYGVEAEGVYHRGGFSLTGGVTWTQAEIVSDKLNAAVAGMVPRRQPDYIFQASPQYETRRFTVGANVIGSTSSWVQDVNQMKMPGYVLVNAFVQYRPTDRIQLMLDANNLFDEVAFIEITTPSVPATGVGMGRAANGRTVNFSIRYDF
;
A
#
# COMPACT_ATOMS: atom_id res chain seq x y z
N MET A 1 -29.53 15.47 10.73
CA MET A 1 -30.94 15.28 10.34
C MET A 1 -30.91 14.53 9.00
N ALA A 2 -31.26 13.27 9.00
CA ALA A 2 -31.24 12.43 7.81
C ALA A 2 -32.49 12.69 6.94
N PRO A 3 -32.39 12.71 5.62
CA PRO A 3 -33.55 12.61 4.77
C PRO A 3 -33.87 11.13 4.48
N ILE A 4 -35.05 10.73 4.85
CA ILE A 4 -35.69 9.47 4.48
C ILE A 4 -36.06 9.55 3.00
N VAL A 5 -35.52 8.63 2.17
CA VAL A 5 -35.97 8.45 0.79
C VAL A 5 -37.07 7.40 0.79
N ALA A 6 -38.27 7.83 0.38
CA ALA A 6 -39.43 7.01 0.27
C ALA A 6 -39.32 6.02 -0.91
N MET A 7 -39.53 4.74 -0.64
CA MET A 7 -39.80 3.70 -1.63
C MET A 7 -41.24 3.84 -2.13
N SER A 8 -41.41 4.23 -3.38
CA SER A 8 -42.70 4.16 -4.08
C SER A 8 -42.85 2.82 -4.80
N ALA A 9 -43.94 2.16 -4.52
CA ALA A 9 -44.37 0.89 -5.10
C ALA A 9 -44.67 1.02 -6.60
N PHE A 10 -44.15 0.08 -7.39
CA PHE A 10 -44.58 -0.11 -8.78
C PHE A 10 -45.67 -1.18 -8.86
N THR A 11 -46.85 -0.76 -9.34
CA THR A 11 -47.97 -1.61 -9.67
C THR A 11 -47.74 -2.30 -11.03
N SER A 12 -48.25 -3.52 -11.10
CA SER A 12 -48.26 -4.44 -12.24
C SER A 12 -48.83 -3.84 -13.54
N ALA A 13 -48.13 -4.02 -14.66
CA ALA A 13 -48.64 -3.87 -16.00
C ALA A 13 -48.55 -5.21 -16.76
N GLN A 14 -49.59 -5.51 -17.49
CA GLN A 14 -49.96 -6.75 -18.18
C GLN A 14 -48.98 -7.17 -19.29
N ALA A 15 -48.91 -8.49 -19.49
CA ALA A 15 -48.15 -9.17 -20.53
C ALA A 15 -48.64 -8.80 -21.95
N ALA A 16 -47.69 -8.52 -22.83
CA ALA A 16 -47.83 -8.55 -24.27
C ALA A 16 -46.96 -9.67 -24.86
N GLU A 17 -47.54 -10.45 -25.76
CA GLU A 17 -46.94 -11.60 -26.41
C GLU A 17 -45.63 -11.28 -27.13
N VAL A 18 -44.59 -12.10 -26.84
CA VAL A 18 -43.30 -12.04 -27.47
C VAL A 18 -43.23 -13.03 -28.64
N ARG A 19 -42.91 -12.52 -29.82
CA ARG A 19 -42.49 -13.33 -30.98
C ARG A 19 -41.09 -13.83 -30.78
N ASP A 20 -40.88 -15.08 -31.23
CA ASP A 20 -39.64 -15.86 -31.15
C ASP A 20 -38.35 -15.08 -31.47
N ALA A 21 -37.44 -15.01 -30.48
CA ALA A 21 -36.04 -14.72 -30.67
C ALA A 21 -35.25 -16.05 -30.58
N PRO A 22 -34.11 -16.20 -31.30
CA PRO A 22 -33.39 -17.47 -31.35
C PRO A 22 -32.83 -17.86 -29.98
N GLU A 23 -33.06 -19.09 -29.63
CA GLU A 23 -32.65 -19.80 -28.44
C GLU A 23 -31.13 -19.68 -28.23
N LEU A 24 -30.75 -18.94 -27.19
CA LEU A 24 -29.38 -19.03 -26.68
C LEU A 24 -29.23 -20.37 -25.95
N VAL A 25 -28.62 -21.33 -26.62
CA VAL A 25 -28.23 -22.62 -26.02
C VAL A 25 -27.25 -22.35 -24.87
N LEU A 26 -27.77 -22.35 -23.65
CA LEU A 26 -26.96 -22.46 -22.44
C LEU A 26 -26.41 -23.88 -22.39
N THR A 27 -25.20 -24.07 -22.91
CA THR A 27 -24.48 -25.32 -22.67
C THR A 27 -24.18 -25.43 -21.18
N GLN A 28 -24.68 -26.50 -20.57
CA GLN A 28 -24.33 -26.90 -19.23
C GLN A 28 -22.80 -27.05 -19.11
N PRO A 29 -22.20 -26.66 -17.97
CA PRO A 29 -20.77 -26.91 -17.76
C PRO A 29 -20.55 -28.40 -17.60
N THR A 30 -19.97 -29.02 -18.61
CA THR A 30 -19.30 -30.32 -18.49
C THR A 30 -18.14 -30.15 -17.50
N GLU A 31 -17.96 -31.14 -16.61
CA GLU A 31 -16.81 -31.26 -15.70
C GLU A 31 -15.53 -30.88 -16.45
N GLN A 32 -14.91 -29.76 -16.08
CA GLN A 32 -13.62 -29.38 -16.62
C GLN A 32 -12.55 -30.27 -16.01
N PRO A 33 -11.75 -30.96 -16.85
CA PRO A 33 -10.47 -31.51 -16.37
C PRO A 33 -9.54 -30.36 -15.96
N PRO A 34 -8.51 -30.62 -15.13
CA PRO A 34 -7.64 -29.56 -14.59
C PRO A 34 -7.08 -28.71 -15.72
N SER A 35 -7.16 -27.42 -15.55
CA SER A 35 -6.99 -26.36 -16.53
C SER A 35 -5.68 -26.46 -17.33
N SER A 36 -5.78 -26.73 -18.61
CA SER A 36 -4.68 -26.57 -19.58
C SER A 36 -5.09 -25.84 -20.87
N SER A 37 -6.03 -24.91 -20.79
CA SER A 37 -6.26 -23.93 -21.86
C SER A 37 -6.39 -22.55 -21.25
N PRO A 38 -5.66 -21.53 -21.71
CA PRO A 38 -5.92 -20.16 -21.31
C PRO A 38 -7.30 -19.80 -21.83
N ALA A 39 -8.28 -19.82 -20.93
CA ALA A 39 -9.57 -19.21 -21.20
C ALA A 39 -9.32 -17.77 -21.67
N GLN A 40 -10.07 -17.29 -22.64
CA GLN A 40 -9.98 -15.90 -23.10
C GLN A 40 -10.13 -14.98 -21.89
N GLU A 41 -9.01 -14.41 -21.44
CA GLU A 41 -9.01 -13.50 -20.29
C GLU A 41 -9.76 -12.24 -20.71
N VAL A 42 -10.95 -12.06 -20.15
CA VAL A 42 -11.70 -10.81 -20.29
C VAL A 42 -11.28 -9.92 -19.14
N PHE A 43 -10.53 -8.88 -19.44
CA PHE A 43 -10.12 -7.87 -18.50
C PHE A 43 -11.29 -6.89 -18.24
N SER A 44 -11.60 -6.63 -16.96
CA SER A 44 -12.79 -5.87 -16.58
C SER A 44 -12.51 -4.52 -15.91
N THR A 45 -11.34 -4.34 -15.32
CA THR A 45 -10.96 -3.14 -14.57
C THR A 45 -10.71 -1.95 -15.50
N GLY A 46 -11.25 -0.76 -15.18
CA GLY A 46 -10.99 0.50 -15.90
C GLY A 46 -11.31 0.47 -17.39
N VAL A 47 -12.24 -0.37 -17.80
CA VAL A 47 -12.76 -0.44 -19.16
C VAL A 47 -14.28 -0.39 -19.15
N ALA A 48 -14.85 0.20 -20.17
CA ALA A 48 -16.31 0.31 -20.31
C ALA A 48 -17.01 -1.04 -20.44
N ARG A 49 -16.35 -2.00 -21.07
CA ARG A 49 -16.80 -3.38 -21.26
C ARG A 49 -15.58 -4.27 -21.26
N GLY A 50 -15.67 -5.43 -20.63
CA GLY A 50 -14.63 -6.45 -20.68
C GLY A 50 -14.19 -6.73 -22.12
N ARG A 51 -12.86 -6.73 -22.35
CA ARG A 51 -12.24 -6.87 -23.68
C ARG A 51 -11.12 -7.88 -23.65
N ASP A 52 -10.89 -8.50 -24.79
CA ASP A 52 -9.64 -9.21 -25.05
C ASP A 52 -8.48 -8.19 -24.97
N PRO A 53 -7.43 -8.44 -24.17
CA PRO A 53 -6.23 -7.60 -24.13
C PRO A 53 -5.62 -7.32 -25.50
N LEU A 54 -5.71 -8.26 -26.48
CA LEU A 54 -5.25 -8.08 -27.85
C LEU A 54 -6.05 -7.03 -28.65
N ASP A 55 -7.24 -6.66 -28.22
CA ASP A 55 -8.09 -5.64 -28.83
C ASP A 55 -8.08 -4.30 -28.08
N SER A 56 -7.15 -4.14 -27.13
CA SER A 56 -7.06 -2.94 -26.29
C SER A 56 -5.69 -2.29 -26.36
N ALA A 57 -5.65 -0.96 -26.42
CA ALA A 57 -4.43 -0.16 -26.31
C ALA A 57 -4.01 0.11 -24.86
N THR A 58 -4.28 -0.79 -23.93
CA THR A 58 -3.93 -0.66 -22.51
C THR A 58 -2.93 -1.72 -22.09
N SER A 59 -2.01 -1.37 -21.19
CA SER A 59 -1.11 -2.31 -20.51
C SER A 59 -1.81 -2.88 -19.29
N THR A 60 -2.12 -4.17 -19.31
CA THR A 60 -2.90 -4.86 -18.27
C THR A 60 -2.19 -6.13 -17.82
N SER A 61 -2.28 -6.45 -16.55
CA SER A 61 -1.84 -7.73 -15.96
C SER A 61 -2.89 -8.25 -15.01
N ALA A 62 -2.98 -9.55 -14.86
CA ALA A 62 -3.86 -10.20 -13.90
C ALA A 62 -3.10 -11.29 -13.13
N LEU A 63 -3.26 -11.31 -11.82
CA LEU A 63 -2.82 -12.38 -10.92
C LEU A 63 -4.06 -13.08 -10.36
N ARG A 64 -4.24 -14.35 -10.68
CA ARG A 64 -5.35 -15.16 -10.16
C ARG A 64 -5.04 -15.72 -8.77
N GLN A 65 -6.04 -16.16 -8.07
CA GLN A 65 -5.94 -16.69 -6.72
C GLN A 65 -4.91 -17.84 -6.60
N ASP A 66 -4.91 -18.78 -7.53
CA ASP A 66 -3.99 -19.92 -7.57
C ASP A 66 -2.52 -19.47 -7.72
N ALA A 67 -2.26 -18.50 -8.60
CA ALA A 67 -0.94 -17.89 -8.74
C ALA A 67 -0.51 -17.15 -7.47
N ILE A 68 -1.41 -16.38 -6.84
CA ILE A 68 -1.11 -15.64 -5.62
C ILE A 68 -0.73 -16.58 -4.47
N GLN A 69 -1.42 -17.72 -4.33
CA GLN A 69 -1.17 -18.70 -3.26
C GLN A 69 0.24 -19.30 -3.30
N VAL A 70 0.80 -19.51 -4.47
CA VAL A 70 2.13 -20.12 -4.64
C VAL A 70 3.29 -19.10 -4.62
N LEU A 71 3.01 -17.78 -4.63
CA LEU A 71 4.06 -16.77 -4.53
C LEU A 71 4.76 -16.73 -3.16
N GLY A 72 4.18 -17.34 -2.12
CA GLY A 72 4.63 -17.18 -0.75
C GLY A 72 4.47 -15.75 -0.22
N ALA A 73 3.73 -14.92 -0.93
CA ALA A 73 3.51 -13.51 -0.60
C ALA A 73 2.63 -13.36 0.63
N ARG A 74 2.98 -12.42 1.51
CA ARG A 74 2.29 -12.19 2.78
C ARG A 74 1.54 -10.88 2.83
N SER A 75 2.07 -9.85 2.18
CA SER A 75 1.49 -8.51 2.11
C SER A 75 1.05 -8.21 0.68
N LEU A 76 0.21 -7.17 0.52
CA LEU A 76 -0.13 -6.65 -0.80
C LEU A 76 1.13 -6.19 -1.55
N GLY A 77 2.09 -5.57 -0.84
CA GLY A 77 3.37 -5.18 -1.42
C GLY A 77 4.16 -6.36 -2.00
N ASP A 78 4.16 -7.52 -1.32
CA ASP A 78 4.80 -8.74 -1.83
C ASP A 78 4.11 -9.31 -3.07
N ILE A 79 2.79 -9.21 -3.14
CA ILE A 79 2.03 -9.66 -4.30
C ILE A 79 2.31 -8.76 -5.50
N LEU A 80 2.22 -7.44 -5.31
CA LEU A 80 2.28 -6.48 -6.41
C LEU A 80 3.67 -6.36 -7.06
N ARG A 81 4.76 -6.70 -6.37
CA ARG A 81 6.09 -6.75 -7.01
C ARG A 81 6.23 -7.87 -8.06
N ASN A 82 5.22 -8.74 -8.19
CA ASN A 82 5.15 -9.71 -9.28
C ASN A 82 4.44 -9.16 -10.54
N ILE A 83 4.04 -7.91 -10.53
CA ILE A 83 3.47 -7.23 -11.70
C ILE A 83 4.55 -6.32 -12.31
N PRO A 84 4.92 -6.51 -13.60
CA PRO A 84 5.91 -5.67 -14.26
C PRO A 84 5.56 -4.19 -14.19
N GLY A 85 6.56 -3.32 -14.12
CA GLY A 85 6.37 -1.87 -14.00
C GLY A 85 6.01 -1.37 -12.60
N ILE A 86 5.58 -2.25 -11.70
CA ILE A 86 5.27 -1.89 -10.30
C ILE A 86 6.46 -2.24 -9.42
N ARG A 87 7.00 -1.23 -8.75
CA ARG A 87 8.00 -1.39 -7.70
C ARG A 87 7.35 -1.19 -6.34
N THR A 88 7.61 -2.10 -5.44
CA THR A 88 7.11 -2.00 -4.06
C THR A 88 8.26 -2.09 -3.07
N GLU A 89 8.24 -1.22 -2.07
CA GLU A 89 9.13 -1.33 -0.92
C GLU A 89 8.43 -2.13 0.19
N ALA A 90 8.14 -3.41 -0.12
CA ALA A 90 7.63 -4.36 0.87
C ALA A 90 8.63 -4.53 2.04
N SER A 91 8.32 -5.32 3.04
CA SER A 91 9.09 -5.48 4.29
C SER A 91 8.85 -4.40 5.36
N THR A 92 7.80 -3.58 5.20
CA THR A 92 7.31 -2.69 6.27
C THR A 92 6.37 -3.38 7.25
N GLY A 93 6.03 -4.64 7.03
CA GLY A 93 4.90 -5.36 7.59
C GLY A 93 3.82 -5.55 6.51
N ASP A 94 2.56 -5.64 6.89
CA ASP A 94 1.47 -5.84 5.93
C ASP A 94 0.87 -4.54 5.36
N GLY A 95 1.32 -3.39 5.82
CA GLY A 95 0.87 -2.09 5.36
C GLY A 95 1.98 -1.05 5.31
N SER A 96 1.66 0.15 4.86
CA SER A 96 2.58 1.29 4.67
C SER A 96 3.74 0.99 3.72
N SER A 97 3.60 0.02 2.81
CA SER A 97 4.56 -0.16 1.72
C SER A 97 4.54 1.06 0.81
N ALA A 98 5.69 1.47 0.33
CA ALA A 98 5.76 2.49 -0.70
C ALA A 98 5.65 1.84 -2.08
N TYR A 99 4.77 2.39 -2.91
CA TYR A 99 4.51 1.89 -4.26
C TYR A 99 4.86 2.94 -5.30
N THR A 100 5.49 2.52 -6.38
CA THR A 100 5.66 3.35 -7.57
C THR A 100 5.51 2.53 -8.84
N ILE A 101 5.22 3.19 -9.95
CA ILE A 101 4.99 2.58 -11.25
C ILE A 101 5.76 3.37 -12.30
N ARG A 102 6.48 2.64 -13.21
CA ARG A 102 7.14 3.24 -14.39
C ARG A 102 8.06 4.41 -14.06
N GLY A 103 8.77 4.36 -12.94
CA GLY A 103 9.70 5.42 -12.54
C GLY A 103 9.07 6.71 -12.03
N LEU A 104 7.74 6.76 -11.88
CA LEU A 104 7.07 7.88 -11.21
C LEU A 104 7.61 8.05 -9.78
N PRO A 105 7.57 9.26 -9.20
CA PRO A 105 8.15 9.55 -7.91
C PRO A 105 7.63 8.65 -6.79
N LEU A 106 8.52 8.24 -5.90
CA LEU A 106 8.22 7.39 -4.77
C LEU A 106 7.59 8.20 -3.63
N ALA A 107 6.39 7.81 -3.22
CA ALA A 107 5.78 8.37 -2.01
C ALA A 107 6.56 7.98 -0.74
N SER A 108 6.38 8.73 0.33
CA SER A 108 6.93 8.40 1.66
C SER A 108 6.18 7.25 2.38
N GLY A 109 5.26 6.62 1.71
CA GLY A 109 4.41 5.50 2.13
C GLY A 109 3.14 5.50 1.28
N GLY A 110 2.58 4.32 1.04
CA GLY A 110 1.37 4.16 0.23
C GLY A 110 1.60 4.32 -1.27
N SER A 111 0.50 4.49 -2.00
CA SER A 111 0.45 4.56 -3.46
C SER A 111 0.01 5.96 -3.90
N LYS A 112 0.97 6.79 -4.31
CA LYS A 112 0.68 8.18 -4.70
C LYS A 112 -0.03 8.27 -6.06
N TYR A 113 0.49 7.58 -7.07
CA TYR A 113 0.02 7.68 -8.47
C TYR A 113 -0.81 6.49 -8.93
N MET A 114 -1.06 5.53 -8.04
CA MET A 114 -1.90 4.37 -8.31
C MET A 114 -3.04 4.31 -7.31
N GLN A 115 -4.24 4.06 -7.80
CA GLN A 115 -5.40 3.81 -6.93
C GLN A 115 -5.55 2.31 -6.65
N ILE A 116 -5.73 1.95 -5.38
CA ILE A 116 -6.00 0.57 -4.96
C ILE A 116 -7.50 0.43 -4.68
N GLN A 117 -8.13 -0.50 -5.38
CA GLN A 117 -9.56 -0.75 -5.36
C GLN A 117 -9.89 -2.15 -4.82
N GLU A 118 -11.06 -2.28 -4.22
CA GLU A 118 -11.77 -3.54 -4.00
C GLU A 118 -13.08 -3.51 -4.78
N ASP A 119 -13.30 -4.51 -5.64
CA ASP A 119 -14.51 -4.67 -6.47
C ASP A 119 -14.87 -3.42 -7.30
N GLY A 120 -13.82 -2.69 -7.76
CA GLY A 120 -13.94 -1.54 -8.65
C GLY A 120 -14.22 -0.21 -7.96
N LEU A 121 -14.14 -0.12 -6.63
CA LEU A 121 -14.20 1.12 -5.86
C LEU A 121 -12.94 1.30 -5.01
N PRO A 122 -12.39 2.53 -4.88
CA PRO A 122 -11.23 2.79 -4.03
C PRO A 122 -11.47 2.35 -2.59
N VAL A 123 -10.45 1.79 -1.94
CA VAL A 123 -10.51 1.51 -0.49
C VAL A 123 -10.42 2.82 0.28
N LEU A 124 -9.45 3.65 -0.06
CA LEU A 124 -9.35 5.06 0.29
C LEU A 124 -9.25 5.87 -1.00
N GLU A 125 -9.79 7.07 -1.02
CA GLU A 125 -9.72 7.96 -2.17
C GLU A 125 -8.26 8.36 -2.49
N PHE A 126 -7.46 8.59 -1.45
CA PHE A 126 -6.03 8.87 -1.55
C PHE A 126 -5.23 7.70 -1.00
N GLY A 127 -4.37 7.13 -1.84
CA GLY A 127 -3.60 5.93 -1.49
C GLY A 127 -2.41 6.17 -0.56
N ASP A 128 -2.07 7.42 -0.31
CA ASP A 128 -0.84 7.84 0.36
C ASP A 128 -1.04 8.82 1.52
N PHE A 129 -2.19 8.80 2.19
CA PHE A 129 -2.32 9.50 3.48
C PHE A 129 -1.15 9.13 4.39
N PHE A 130 -0.55 10.11 5.02
CA PHE A 130 0.61 9.86 5.87
C PHE A 130 0.20 9.02 7.09
N ASN A 131 0.79 7.82 7.20
CA ASN A 131 0.43 6.79 8.18
C ASN A 131 -1.01 6.24 8.09
N GLY A 132 -1.70 6.55 7.00
CA GLY A 132 -3.02 6.02 6.63
C GLY A 132 -3.02 5.44 5.22
N ALA A 133 -1.92 4.83 4.78
CA ALA A 133 -1.80 4.24 3.45
C ALA A 133 -2.86 3.15 3.22
N THR A 134 -3.38 3.06 1.99
CA THR A 134 -4.49 2.15 1.65
C THR A 134 -4.21 0.69 2.00
N ASP A 135 -2.97 0.23 1.86
CA ASP A 135 -2.60 -1.17 2.13
C ASP A 135 -2.65 -1.56 3.61
N ILE A 136 -2.79 -0.60 4.53
CA ILE A 136 -3.09 -0.87 5.94
C ILE A 136 -4.48 -1.48 6.09
N PHE A 137 -5.45 -1.10 5.26
CA PHE A 137 -6.87 -1.42 5.37
C PHE A 137 -7.35 -2.51 4.41
N ILE A 138 -6.40 -3.20 3.76
CA ILE A 138 -6.69 -4.26 2.79
C ILE A 138 -5.87 -5.52 3.09
N ARG A 139 -6.48 -6.69 2.92
CA ARG A 139 -5.81 -7.99 3.09
C ARG A 139 -6.18 -8.92 1.94
N ALA A 140 -5.20 -9.63 1.42
CA ALA A 140 -5.44 -10.74 0.52
C ALA A 140 -5.76 -12.02 1.32
N ASP A 141 -6.85 -12.68 0.96
CA ASP A 141 -7.29 -13.96 1.53
C ASP A 141 -8.01 -14.81 0.46
N PHE A 142 -8.65 -15.90 0.87
CA PHE A 142 -9.36 -16.80 -0.05
C PHE A 142 -10.67 -16.24 -0.65
N ASN A 143 -11.10 -15.04 -0.25
CA ASN A 143 -12.18 -14.34 -0.94
C ASN A 143 -11.74 -13.70 -2.26
N LEU A 144 -10.43 -13.57 -2.48
CA LEU A 144 -9.86 -12.95 -3.65
C LEU A 144 -9.91 -13.93 -4.83
N ALA A 145 -10.56 -13.55 -5.92
CA ALA A 145 -10.56 -14.30 -7.18
C ALA A 145 -9.36 -13.91 -8.05
N ALA A 146 -9.05 -12.61 -8.12
CA ALA A 146 -7.95 -12.07 -8.91
C ALA A 146 -7.54 -10.68 -8.44
N ILE A 147 -6.33 -10.27 -8.80
CA ILE A 147 -5.88 -8.88 -8.81
C ILE A 147 -5.67 -8.49 -10.26
N GLU A 148 -6.39 -7.48 -10.72
CA GLU A 148 -6.20 -6.86 -12.03
C GLU A 148 -5.45 -5.54 -11.89
N ALA A 149 -4.46 -5.32 -12.74
CA ALA A 149 -3.68 -4.10 -12.79
C ALA A 149 -3.78 -3.44 -14.17
N ILE A 150 -4.16 -2.16 -14.20
CA ILE A 150 -3.96 -1.29 -15.35
C ILE A 150 -2.74 -0.43 -15.05
N ARG A 151 -1.81 -0.42 -15.98
CA ARG A 151 -0.62 0.44 -15.92
C ARG A 151 -0.76 1.56 -16.93
N GLY A 152 -0.35 2.76 -16.54
CA GLY A 152 -0.39 3.95 -17.37
C GLY A 152 -1.66 4.80 -17.23
N GLY A 153 -1.61 5.96 -17.83
CA GLY A 153 -2.57 7.04 -17.63
C GLY A 153 -3.98 6.80 -18.14
N SER A 154 -4.24 5.70 -18.87
CA SER A 154 -5.62 5.32 -19.23
C SER A 154 -6.52 5.05 -18.01
N ALA A 155 -5.92 4.73 -16.88
CA ALA A 155 -6.61 4.52 -15.62
C ALA A 155 -7.31 5.80 -15.14
N SER A 156 -6.68 6.98 -15.30
CA SER A 156 -7.17 8.26 -14.81
C SER A 156 -8.49 8.72 -15.41
N THR A 157 -8.93 8.12 -16.50
CA THR A 157 -10.24 8.44 -17.10
C THR A 157 -11.38 7.55 -16.56
N PHE A 158 -11.06 6.54 -15.76
CA PHE A 158 -12.03 5.65 -15.10
C PHE A 158 -11.97 5.70 -13.57
N ALA A 159 -10.89 6.22 -13.00
CA ALA A 159 -10.69 6.37 -11.58
C ALA A 159 -10.00 7.69 -11.26
N SER A 160 -10.45 8.40 -10.22
CA SER A 160 -9.78 9.60 -9.72
C SER A 160 -8.41 9.26 -9.15
N ASN A 161 -7.51 10.22 -9.08
CA ASN A 161 -6.22 10.11 -8.39
C ASN A 161 -5.35 8.91 -8.84
N SER A 162 -5.44 8.50 -10.12
CA SER A 162 -4.80 7.29 -10.63
C SER A 162 -4.00 7.48 -11.92
N PRO A 163 -3.22 8.56 -12.09
CA PRO A 163 -2.57 8.84 -13.38
C PRO A 163 -1.50 7.80 -13.76
N GLY A 164 -0.95 7.04 -12.81
CA GLY A 164 -0.01 5.96 -13.07
C GLY A 164 -0.67 4.60 -13.26
N GLY A 165 -1.85 4.36 -12.68
CA GLY A 165 -2.52 3.07 -12.80
C GLY A 165 -3.60 2.79 -11.75
N VAL A 166 -4.28 1.65 -11.93
CA VAL A 166 -5.27 1.11 -10.98
C VAL A 166 -4.93 -0.35 -10.69
N ILE A 167 -4.98 -0.69 -9.42
CA ILE A 167 -4.90 -2.06 -8.91
C ILE A 167 -6.26 -2.40 -8.32
N ASN A 168 -6.94 -3.42 -8.86
CA ASN A 168 -8.27 -3.82 -8.40
C ASN A 168 -8.26 -5.26 -7.87
N LEU A 169 -8.62 -5.41 -6.61
CA LEU A 169 -8.80 -6.72 -5.97
C LEU A 169 -10.25 -7.16 -6.20
N ILE A 170 -10.42 -8.24 -6.93
CA ILE A 170 -11.73 -8.76 -7.34
C ILE A 170 -12.12 -9.92 -6.43
N SER A 171 -13.28 -9.79 -5.79
CA SER A 171 -13.81 -10.82 -4.89
C SER A 171 -14.42 -11.99 -5.66
N ASN A 172 -14.28 -13.20 -5.09
CA ASN A 172 -15.01 -14.38 -5.53
C ASN A 172 -16.51 -14.20 -5.24
N THR A 173 -17.36 -14.56 -6.20
CA THR A 173 -18.80 -14.32 -6.13
C THR A 173 -19.64 -15.57 -6.00
N GLY A 174 -19.03 -16.74 -5.77
CA GLY A 174 -19.74 -17.99 -5.54
C GLY A 174 -20.43 -18.55 -6.79
N GLU A 175 -19.81 -18.43 -7.95
CA GLU A 175 -20.35 -19.01 -9.19
C GLU A 175 -20.29 -20.53 -9.18
N VAL A 176 -19.23 -21.08 -8.55
CA VAL A 176 -19.02 -22.51 -8.38
C VAL A 176 -19.21 -22.86 -6.91
N LYS A 177 -19.93 -23.97 -6.65
CA LYS A 177 -20.13 -24.49 -5.30
C LYS A 177 -18.86 -25.13 -4.80
N GLY A 178 -18.43 -24.76 -3.61
CA GLY A 178 -17.28 -25.35 -2.94
C GLY A 178 -16.65 -24.38 -1.95
N GLY A 179 -15.61 -24.85 -1.27
CA GLY A 179 -14.89 -24.06 -0.29
C GLY A 179 -13.60 -24.75 0.11
N ALA A 180 -12.83 -24.06 0.94
CA ALA A 180 -11.62 -24.60 1.53
C ALA A 180 -11.37 -24.04 2.92
N VAL A 181 -10.64 -24.80 3.72
CA VAL A 181 -10.01 -24.36 4.97
C VAL A 181 -8.53 -24.70 4.87
N GLN A 182 -7.69 -23.72 5.22
CA GLN A 182 -6.23 -23.90 5.28
C GLN A 182 -5.70 -23.45 6.63
N VAL A 183 -4.81 -24.23 7.20
CA VAL A 183 -4.01 -23.84 8.36
C VAL A 183 -2.57 -23.70 7.92
N THR A 184 -1.95 -22.59 8.22
CA THR A 184 -0.55 -22.29 7.93
C THR A 184 0.18 -21.99 9.23
N THR A 185 1.34 -22.58 9.45
CA THR A 185 2.21 -22.32 10.62
C THR A 185 3.64 -22.05 10.17
N GLY A 186 4.30 -21.09 10.82
CA GLY A 186 5.74 -20.87 10.70
C GLY A 186 6.50 -22.03 11.35
N LEU A 187 7.57 -22.51 10.69
CA LEU A 187 8.43 -23.56 11.21
C LEU A 187 9.69 -23.02 11.90
N ASP A 188 10.16 -21.86 11.49
CA ASP A 188 11.36 -21.20 12.00
C ASP A 188 11.10 -19.80 12.61
N TYR A 189 9.82 -19.44 12.75
CA TYR A 189 9.35 -18.22 13.40
C TYR A 189 7.90 -18.39 13.88
N ASP A 190 7.45 -17.58 14.85
CA ASP A 190 6.09 -17.68 15.40
C ASP A 190 5.07 -17.00 14.48
N SER A 191 4.29 -17.81 13.79
CA SER A 191 3.18 -17.36 12.94
C SER A 191 2.19 -18.50 12.74
N ASN A 192 0.91 -18.21 13.02
CA ASN A 192 -0.18 -19.12 12.78
C ASN A 192 -1.32 -18.39 12.07
N ARG A 193 -1.87 -19.01 11.02
CA ARG A 193 -2.97 -18.43 10.23
C ARG A 193 -3.95 -19.52 9.82
N VAL A 194 -5.23 -19.21 9.92
CA VAL A 194 -6.32 -20.03 9.37
C VAL A 194 -7.05 -19.20 8.33
N ASP A 195 -7.12 -19.70 7.10
CA ASP A 195 -7.91 -19.14 6.01
C ASP A 195 -9.09 -20.06 5.73
N PHE A 196 -10.23 -19.48 5.36
CA PHE A 196 -11.39 -20.25 4.97
C PHE A 196 -12.24 -19.50 3.95
N HIS A 197 -12.91 -20.24 3.09
CA HIS A 197 -13.99 -19.70 2.24
C HIS A 197 -15.01 -20.77 1.90
N TYR A 198 -16.21 -20.35 1.59
CA TYR A 198 -17.27 -21.18 1.04
C TYR A 198 -18.23 -20.36 0.22
N GLY A 199 -18.71 -20.93 -0.90
CA GLY A 199 -19.70 -20.26 -1.74
C GLY A 199 -20.39 -21.23 -2.68
N GLY A 200 -21.36 -20.68 -3.42
CA GLY A 200 -22.06 -21.40 -4.46
C GLY A 200 -23.49 -20.90 -4.68
N PRO A 201 -24.17 -21.46 -5.70
CA PRO A 201 -25.58 -21.21 -5.92
C PRO A 201 -26.43 -21.77 -4.76
N ILE A 202 -27.34 -20.95 -4.24
CA ILE A 202 -28.43 -21.35 -3.34
C ILE A 202 -29.59 -21.91 -4.16
N ASN A 203 -29.88 -21.23 -5.30
CA ASN A 203 -30.82 -21.63 -6.33
C ASN A 203 -30.44 -20.98 -7.66
N ASP A 204 -31.23 -21.18 -8.72
CA ASP A 204 -30.91 -20.70 -10.09
C ASP A 204 -30.68 -19.17 -10.19
N THR A 205 -31.13 -18.39 -9.22
CA THR A 205 -31.07 -16.93 -9.25
C THR A 205 -30.38 -16.31 -8.07
N LEU A 206 -29.97 -17.11 -7.09
CA LEU A 206 -29.35 -16.61 -5.86
C LEU A 206 -28.09 -17.40 -5.56
N ARG A 207 -26.97 -16.70 -5.43
CA ARG A 207 -25.68 -17.29 -5.02
C ARG A 207 -24.99 -16.42 -3.98
N PHE A 208 -24.09 -17.02 -3.25
CA PHE A 208 -23.30 -16.33 -2.20
C PHE A 208 -21.86 -16.79 -2.20
N HIS A 209 -21.02 -15.96 -1.59
CA HIS A 209 -19.67 -16.34 -1.18
C HIS A 209 -19.34 -15.67 0.15
N MET A 210 -18.64 -16.38 1.02
CA MET A 210 -18.15 -15.87 2.27
C MET A 210 -16.79 -16.50 2.58
N GLY A 211 -15.97 -15.81 3.34
CA GLY A 211 -14.70 -16.31 3.80
C GLY A 211 -13.89 -15.25 4.54
N GLY A 212 -12.69 -15.63 4.91
CA GLY A 212 -11.79 -14.74 5.64
C GLY A 212 -10.60 -15.48 6.19
N PHE A 213 -9.93 -14.85 7.13
CA PHE A 213 -8.83 -15.44 7.87
C PHE A 213 -8.80 -14.93 9.31
N TYR A 214 -8.09 -15.69 10.14
CA TYR A 214 -7.60 -15.25 11.44
C TYR A 214 -6.13 -15.61 11.57
N ARG A 215 -5.33 -14.75 12.19
CA ARG A 215 -3.90 -14.97 12.39
C ARG A 215 -3.43 -14.47 13.75
N SER A 216 -2.33 -15.07 14.24
CA SER A 216 -1.64 -14.67 15.46
C SER A 216 -0.19 -15.11 15.42
N GLY A 217 0.72 -14.29 15.92
CA GLY A 217 2.13 -14.61 16.04
C GLY A 217 3.02 -13.39 16.22
N GLU A 218 4.31 -13.63 16.42
CA GLU A 218 5.33 -12.58 16.49
C GLU A 218 5.67 -12.02 15.11
N GLY A 219 5.69 -12.89 14.09
CA GLY A 219 6.03 -12.50 12.72
C GLY A 219 7.49 -12.74 12.34
N GLN A 220 7.91 -12.13 11.21
CA GLN A 220 9.21 -12.41 10.59
C GLN A 220 10.39 -11.79 11.32
N ARG A 221 10.18 -10.83 12.20
CA ARG A 221 11.22 -10.17 13.00
C ARG A 221 10.93 -10.33 14.48
N ASP A 222 12.01 -10.43 15.24
CA ASP A 222 11.95 -10.69 16.67
C ASP A 222 11.46 -9.43 17.42
N ALA A 223 10.20 -9.43 17.83
CA ALA A 223 9.58 -8.34 18.58
C ALA A 223 9.53 -8.60 20.10
N GLY A 224 9.57 -9.86 20.52
CA GLY A 224 9.36 -10.28 21.92
C GLY A 224 7.89 -10.19 22.37
N PHE A 225 6.95 -10.02 21.43
CA PHE A 225 5.51 -9.99 21.67
C PHE A 225 4.74 -10.39 20.41
N ARG A 226 3.44 -10.63 20.53
CA ARG A 226 2.57 -10.90 19.38
C ARG A 226 2.35 -9.61 18.58
N ALA A 227 3.05 -9.48 17.46
CA ALA A 227 2.96 -8.31 16.60
C ALA A 227 1.89 -8.45 15.50
N TYR A 228 1.49 -9.69 15.18
CA TYR A 228 0.35 -10.00 14.32
C TYR A 228 -0.79 -10.58 15.16
N GLU A 229 -1.98 -10.02 15.04
CA GLU A 229 -3.19 -10.59 15.65
C GLU A 229 -4.43 -9.99 15.00
N GLY A 230 -5.40 -10.85 14.66
CA GLY A 230 -6.66 -10.40 14.10
C GLY A 230 -7.04 -11.15 12.85
N GLY A 231 -7.95 -10.55 12.06
CA GLY A 231 -8.44 -11.21 10.88
C GLY A 231 -9.44 -10.40 10.07
N GLN A 232 -9.95 -11.03 9.04
CA GLN A 232 -10.91 -10.46 8.10
C GLN A 232 -12.04 -11.45 7.84
N PHE A 233 -13.24 -10.93 7.69
CA PHE A 233 -14.38 -11.66 7.16
C PHE A 233 -15.02 -10.84 6.03
N LYS A 234 -15.29 -11.48 4.89
CA LYS A 234 -16.00 -10.90 3.76
C LYS A 234 -17.16 -11.80 3.36
N PHE A 235 -18.22 -11.19 2.90
CA PHE A 235 -19.32 -11.92 2.26
C PHE A 235 -19.90 -11.16 1.10
N ASN A 236 -20.51 -11.87 0.16
CA ASN A 236 -21.39 -11.29 -0.84
C ASN A 236 -22.58 -12.21 -1.14
N LEU A 237 -23.66 -11.58 -1.59
CA LEU A 237 -24.90 -12.23 -1.99
C LEU A 237 -25.35 -11.63 -3.32
N THR A 238 -25.44 -12.46 -4.36
CA THR A 238 -25.84 -12.03 -5.71
C THR A 238 -27.21 -12.60 -6.05
N LYS A 239 -28.16 -11.71 -6.37
CA LYS A 239 -29.46 -12.05 -6.96
C LYS A 239 -29.45 -11.70 -8.44
N THR A 240 -29.66 -12.71 -9.28
CA THR A 240 -29.77 -12.56 -10.75
C THR A 240 -31.20 -12.39 -11.14
N PHE A 241 -31.46 -11.54 -12.12
CA PHE A 241 -32.74 -11.26 -12.77
C PHE A 241 -32.61 -11.55 -14.27
N ALA A 242 -33.71 -11.54 -14.99
CA ALA A 242 -33.70 -11.82 -16.43
C ALA A 242 -32.78 -10.85 -17.23
N ASN A 243 -32.66 -9.62 -16.79
CA ASN A 243 -31.91 -8.58 -17.48
C ASN A 243 -30.73 -8.01 -16.66
N GLY A 244 -30.28 -8.70 -15.60
CA GLY A 244 -29.18 -8.19 -14.79
C GLY A 244 -29.05 -8.86 -13.43
N TYR A 245 -28.35 -8.19 -12.53
CA TYR A 245 -28.18 -8.65 -11.15
C TYR A 245 -28.01 -7.50 -10.16
N VAL A 246 -28.25 -7.82 -8.90
CA VAL A 246 -27.85 -7.01 -7.75
C VAL A 246 -26.98 -7.89 -6.84
N ARG A 247 -25.86 -7.34 -6.38
CA ARG A 247 -24.96 -7.95 -5.42
C ARG A 247 -24.80 -7.06 -4.21
N LEU A 248 -24.99 -7.65 -3.04
CA LEU A 248 -24.63 -7.03 -1.76
C LEU A 248 -23.25 -7.53 -1.35
N LEU A 249 -22.42 -6.64 -0.83
CA LEU A 249 -21.08 -6.94 -0.34
C LEU A 249 -20.94 -6.47 1.11
N GLY A 250 -20.21 -7.22 1.92
CA GLY A 250 -19.88 -6.83 3.28
C GLY A 250 -18.46 -7.23 3.63
N LYS A 251 -17.80 -6.39 4.43
CA LYS A 251 -16.44 -6.61 4.93
C LYS A 251 -16.36 -6.21 6.40
N TYR A 252 -15.71 -7.05 7.17
CA TYR A 252 -15.23 -6.77 8.50
C TYR A 252 -13.74 -7.11 8.57
N LEU A 253 -12.91 -6.14 8.91
CA LEU A 253 -11.48 -6.30 9.17
C LEU A 253 -11.21 -5.74 10.56
N ASP A 254 -10.54 -6.55 11.39
CA ASP A 254 -9.99 -6.15 12.68
C ASP A 254 -8.67 -6.90 12.82
N ASP A 255 -7.58 -6.23 12.46
CA ASP A 255 -6.29 -6.89 12.28
C ASP A 255 -5.14 -5.93 12.57
N ARG A 256 -4.11 -6.44 13.23
CA ARG A 256 -2.88 -5.69 13.48
C ARG A 256 -1.67 -6.39 12.90
N SER A 257 -0.68 -5.58 12.50
CA SER A 257 0.60 -6.02 11.99
C SER A 257 1.73 -5.11 12.49
N PRO A 258 2.97 -5.58 12.54
CA PRO A 258 4.09 -4.70 12.89
C PRO A 258 4.34 -3.64 11.81
N HIS A 259 5.01 -2.56 12.18
CA HIS A 259 5.54 -1.58 11.24
C HIS A 259 7.06 -1.54 11.35
N TYR A 260 7.73 -2.20 10.41
CA TYR A 260 9.20 -2.27 10.37
C TYR A 260 9.79 -1.03 9.69
N LEU A 261 10.30 -0.10 10.49
CA LEU A 261 11.01 1.10 10.02
C LEU A 261 12.52 0.84 9.85
N PRO A 262 13.26 1.74 9.15
CA PRO A 262 14.72 1.71 9.14
C PRO A 262 15.30 1.68 10.55
N GLY A 263 16.15 0.72 10.78
CA GLY A 263 16.89 0.51 12.01
C GLY A 263 18.41 0.67 11.82
N PRO A 264 19.21 0.35 12.84
CA PRO A 264 20.66 0.42 12.77
C PRO A 264 21.23 -0.52 11.72
N VAL A 265 22.14 0.00 10.89
CA VAL A 265 22.87 -0.75 9.85
C VAL A 265 24.34 -0.37 9.92
N ARG A 266 25.23 -1.36 9.92
CA ARG A 266 26.66 -1.12 9.74
C ARG A 266 26.91 -0.74 8.29
N ILE A 267 27.52 0.44 8.06
CA ILE A 267 27.87 0.93 6.72
C ILE A 267 29.34 1.27 6.71
N THR A 268 30.13 0.53 5.93
CA THR A 268 31.58 0.68 5.80
C THR A 268 32.00 0.75 4.32
N GLY A 269 33.29 0.82 4.03
CA GLY A 269 33.76 0.97 2.66
C GLY A 269 33.83 2.42 2.19
N THR A 270 33.48 2.66 0.92
CA THR A 270 33.43 3.99 0.31
C THR A 270 32.04 4.23 -0.29
N ASN A 271 31.73 5.48 -0.63
CA ASN A 271 30.44 5.81 -1.30
C ASN A 271 30.23 5.05 -2.63
N ASP A 272 31.33 4.79 -3.36
CA ASP A 272 31.30 4.05 -4.63
C ASP A 272 31.19 2.53 -4.42
N ASN A 273 31.68 2.04 -3.29
CA ASN A 273 31.67 0.62 -2.92
C ASN A 273 31.30 0.46 -1.43
N PRO A 274 30.07 0.74 -1.04
CA PRO A 274 29.64 0.59 0.34
C PRO A 274 29.40 -0.87 0.70
N GLU A 275 29.74 -1.22 1.93
CA GLU A 275 29.44 -2.52 2.54
C GLU A 275 28.42 -2.35 3.65
N PHE A 276 27.34 -3.13 3.58
CA PHE A 276 26.24 -3.09 4.54
C PHE A 276 26.17 -4.39 5.35
N GLY A 277 25.84 -4.28 6.63
CA GLY A 277 25.75 -5.47 7.48
C GLY A 277 25.09 -5.23 8.84
N SER A 278 25.11 -6.28 9.64
CA SER A 278 24.59 -6.32 11.00
C SER A 278 25.64 -5.81 12.01
N PHE A 279 25.18 -5.49 13.22
CA PHE A 279 26.03 -5.29 14.40
C PHE A 279 26.03 -6.54 15.27
N GLU A 280 27.01 -6.66 16.15
CA GLU A 280 26.96 -7.67 17.20
C GLU A 280 25.67 -7.50 18.03
N GLY A 281 24.98 -8.59 18.29
CA GLY A 281 23.72 -8.57 19.01
C GLY A 281 22.51 -7.97 18.26
N TYR A 282 22.64 -7.57 16.97
CA TYR A 282 21.52 -7.04 16.18
C TYR A 282 21.65 -7.42 14.70
N ASP A 283 20.84 -8.37 14.24
CA ASP A 283 20.75 -8.79 12.83
C ASP A 283 19.76 -7.91 12.06
N VAL A 284 20.19 -7.28 10.97
CA VAL A 284 19.35 -6.38 10.14
C VAL A 284 18.15 -7.05 9.50
N ARG A 285 18.19 -8.40 9.33
CA ARG A 285 17.08 -9.19 8.71
C ARG A 285 15.97 -9.52 9.71
N ARG A 286 16.33 -9.68 11.00
CA ARG A 286 15.44 -10.09 12.09
C ARG A 286 15.24 -9.01 13.15
N GLY A 287 16.14 -8.03 13.21
CA GLY A 287 16.09 -6.95 14.20
C GLY A 287 14.86 -6.07 14.03
N PHE A 288 14.28 -5.72 15.15
CA PHE A 288 13.15 -4.79 15.23
C PHE A 288 13.39 -3.83 16.40
N MET A 289 13.18 -2.53 16.17
CA MET A 289 13.41 -1.52 17.21
C MET A 289 12.24 -1.42 18.20
N MET A 290 11.11 -2.11 17.96
CA MET A 290 10.09 -2.37 18.97
C MET A 290 10.46 -3.62 19.75
N SER A 291 10.11 -3.64 21.03
CA SER A 291 10.40 -4.77 21.94
C SER A 291 9.34 -4.83 23.03
N GLY A 292 9.05 -6.03 23.50
CA GLY A 292 8.17 -6.24 24.68
C GLY A 292 8.68 -5.57 25.96
N HIS A 293 9.97 -5.24 26.03
CA HIS A 293 10.59 -4.59 27.18
C HIS A 293 10.43 -3.06 27.21
N LEU A 294 9.95 -2.43 26.11
CA LEU A 294 9.85 -0.97 26.07
C LEU A 294 8.66 -0.42 26.89
N GLY A 295 7.70 -1.26 27.28
CA GLY A 295 6.49 -0.85 28.01
C GLY A 295 5.54 -0.01 27.16
N ASP A 296 4.47 0.48 27.77
CA ASP A 296 3.49 1.34 27.09
C ASP A 296 4.05 2.73 26.80
N VAL A 297 3.49 3.36 25.78
CA VAL A 297 3.78 4.76 25.45
C VAL A 297 3.04 5.67 26.42
N VAL A 298 3.77 6.49 27.13
CA VAL A 298 3.18 7.57 27.95
C VAL A 298 3.17 8.84 27.11
N THR A 299 2.02 9.48 26.95
CA THR A 299 1.81 10.65 26.11
C THR A 299 0.54 11.41 26.53
N PHE A 300 0.17 12.44 25.76
CA PHE A 300 -1.18 12.98 25.74
C PHE A 300 -2.02 12.38 24.62
N ASP A 301 -3.32 12.22 24.85
CA ASP A 301 -4.29 11.91 23.78
C ASP A 301 -4.59 13.14 22.91
N ALA A 302 -5.53 13.00 21.99
CA ALA A 302 -6.00 14.05 21.10
C ALA A 302 -6.48 15.31 21.83
N ASP A 303 -7.06 15.14 23.01
CA ASP A 303 -7.65 16.21 23.83
C ASP A 303 -6.70 16.73 24.91
N ASN A 304 -5.41 16.37 24.84
CA ASN A 304 -4.35 16.70 25.78
C ASN A 304 -4.52 16.10 27.18
N ASN A 305 -5.26 14.99 27.32
CA ASN A 305 -5.31 14.26 28.59
C ASN A 305 -4.14 13.25 28.64
N PRO A 306 -3.57 12.99 29.84
CA PRO A 306 -2.58 11.93 29.99
C PRO A 306 -3.12 10.58 29.55
N ALA A 307 -2.37 9.88 28.68
CA ALA A 307 -2.77 8.62 28.12
C ALA A 307 -1.60 7.61 28.10
N ARG A 308 -1.94 6.33 28.14
CA ARG A 308 -1.04 5.21 27.91
C ARG A 308 -1.51 4.45 26.69
N MET A 309 -0.61 4.19 25.75
CA MET A 309 -0.88 3.47 24.52
C MET A 309 -0.06 2.19 24.50
N GLU A 310 -0.71 1.09 24.14
CA GLU A 310 -0.06 -0.20 23.99
C GLU A 310 0.88 -0.20 22.77
N ARG A 311 2.14 -0.59 22.95
CA ARG A 311 3.14 -0.62 21.88
C ARG A 311 2.92 -1.72 20.86
N SER A 312 2.28 -2.82 21.30
CA SER A 312 2.03 -3.99 20.47
C SER A 312 1.02 -3.73 19.34
N GLN A 313 0.31 -2.61 19.37
CA GLN A 313 -0.68 -2.28 18.33
C GLN A 313 -0.09 -2.21 16.91
N GLY A 314 1.18 -1.76 16.77
CA GLY A 314 1.80 -1.67 15.43
C GLY A 314 0.96 -0.87 14.44
N GLN A 315 0.58 -1.49 13.33
CA GLN A 315 -0.45 -1.00 12.40
C GLN A 315 -1.75 -1.74 12.67
N ASP A 316 -2.65 -1.13 13.38
CA ASP A 316 -4.00 -1.63 13.62
C ASP A 316 -4.97 -1.08 12.56
N ALA A 317 -5.84 -1.94 12.06
CA ALA A 317 -6.79 -1.63 11.00
C ALA A 317 -8.18 -2.16 11.37
N HIS A 318 -9.15 -1.26 11.38
CA HIS A 318 -10.55 -1.58 11.59
C HIS A 318 -11.37 -1.09 10.40
N VAL A 319 -12.01 -2.02 9.69
CA VAL A 319 -12.87 -1.69 8.55
C VAL A 319 -14.20 -2.41 8.70
N ARG A 320 -15.29 -1.65 8.62
CA ARG A 320 -16.64 -2.17 8.44
C ARG A 320 -17.23 -1.54 7.19
N SER A 321 -17.58 -2.35 6.21
CA SER A 321 -18.17 -1.80 5.00
C SER A 321 -19.36 -2.62 4.53
N ILE A 322 -20.29 -1.89 3.91
CA ILE A 322 -21.41 -2.45 3.16
C ILE A 322 -21.46 -1.82 1.78
N GLY A 323 -21.61 -2.64 0.76
CA GLY A 323 -21.64 -2.18 -0.62
C GLY A 323 -22.76 -2.83 -1.42
N VAL A 324 -23.11 -2.18 -2.51
CA VAL A 324 -24.01 -2.71 -3.52
C VAL A 324 -23.38 -2.56 -4.90
N GLU A 325 -23.46 -3.61 -5.68
CA GLU A 325 -23.20 -3.58 -7.12
C GLU A 325 -24.46 -4.02 -7.85
N SER A 326 -24.86 -3.26 -8.85
CA SER A 326 -25.95 -3.64 -9.73
C SER A 326 -25.58 -3.46 -11.18
N ARG A 327 -26.03 -4.37 -12.04
CA ARG A 327 -25.89 -4.26 -13.49
C ARG A 327 -27.20 -4.71 -14.13
N PHE A 328 -27.73 -3.85 -14.98
CA PHE A 328 -28.94 -4.13 -15.70
C PHE A 328 -28.83 -3.72 -17.17
N ASP A 329 -29.30 -4.59 -18.06
CA ASP A 329 -29.48 -4.26 -19.45
C ASP A 329 -30.93 -3.72 -19.64
N VAL A 330 -30.99 -2.41 -19.96
CA VAL A 330 -32.24 -1.68 -20.15
C VAL A 330 -32.30 -1.24 -21.60
N ARG A 331 -33.11 -1.93 -22.42
CA ARG A 331 -33.06 -1.80 -23.88
C ARG A 331 -31.65 -2.11 -24.38
N ASP A 332 -31.02 -1.12 -25.06
CA ASP A 332 -29.67 -1.25 -25.62
C ASP A 332 -28.56 -0.71 -24.69
N TRP A 333 -28.92 -0.30 -23.47
CA TRP A 333 -27.99 0.25 -22.50
C TRP A 333 -27.67 -0.76 -21.41
N THR A 334 -26.41 -0.93 -21.08
CA THR A 334 -25.98 -1.57 -19.86
C THR A 334 -25.73 -0.48 -18.82
N ILE A 335 -26.51 -0.51 -17.75
CA ILE A 335 -26.35 0.40 -16.60
C ILE A 335 -25.69 -0.37 -15.48
N THR A 336 -24.58 0.15 -14.98
CA THR A 336 -23.84 -0.40 -13.82
C THR A 336 -23.80 0.66 -12.73
N HIS A 337 -24.11 0.29 -11.52
CA HIS A 337 -23.98 1.14 -10.35
C HIS A 337 -23.26 0.37 -9.25
N ARG A 338 -22.24 0.99 -8.68
CA ARG A 338 -21.52 0.54 -7.49
C ARG A 338 -21.59 1.61 -6.43
N ALA A 339 -21.87 1.23 -5.21
CA ALA A 339 -21.82 2.13 -4.07
C ALA A 339 -21.29 1.38 -2.85
N ARG A 340 -20.51 2.04 -2.02
CA ARG A 340 -19.98 1.48 -0.77
C ARG A 340 -19.90 2.56 0.30
N TYR A 341 -20.43 2.25 1.47
CA TYR A 341 -20.17 2.97 2.70
C TYR A 341 -19.15 2.18 3.52
N SER A 342 -18.14 2.86 4.04
CA SER A 342 -17.09 2.25 4.86
C SER A 342 -16.81 3.11 6.10
N GLU A 343 -16.83 2.48 7.26
CA GLU A 343 -16.21 2.97 8.48
C GLU A 343 -14.79 2.42 8.51
N ILE A 344 -13.80 3.30 8.51
CA ILE A 344 -12.38 2.95 8.49
C ILE A 344 -11.70 3.72 9.59
N SER A 345 -11.00 3.02 10.46
CA SER A 345 -10.19 3.60 11.53
C SER A 345 -9.01 2.70 11.85
N GLY A 346 -8.12 3.18 12.71
CA GLY A 346 -6.95 2.44 13.13
C GLY A 346 -5.80 3.37 13.43
N GLY A 347 -4.60 2.87 13.26
CA GLY A 347 -3.45 3.72 13.51
C GLY A 347 -2.12 3.02 13.25
N THR A 348 -1.06 3.75 13.51
CA THR A 348 0.30 3.23 13.37
C THR A 348 1.14 3.61 14.58
N THR A 349 1.53 2.60 15.36
CA THR A 349 2.49 2.74 16.46
C THR A 349 3.85 2.21 15.99
N ARG A 350 4.87 3.05 16.10
CA ARG A 350 6.20 2.72 15.58
C ARG A 350 7.31 3.42 16.34
N ASN A 351 8.51 2.89 16.24
CA ASN A 351 9.71 3.47 16.79
C ASN A 351 10.56 4.09 15.67
N LEU A 352 10.53 5.41 15.57
CA LEU A 352 11.29 6.17 14.57
C LEU A 352 12.66 6.51 15.17
N VAL A 353 13.70 5.84 14.72
CA VAL A 353 15.09 6.15 15.11
C VAL A 353 15.45 7.54 14.62
N SER A 354 15.70 8.46 15.55
CA SER A 354 16.06 9.86 15.25
C SER A 354 17.57 10.06 15.15
N ALA A 355 18.33 9.36 16.00
CA ALA A 355 19.78 9.38 15.97
C ALA A 355 20.35 8.12 16.65
N ILE A 356 21.52 7.68 16.19
CA ILE A 356 22.28 6.59 16.78
C ILE A 356 23.59 7.13 17.33
N TYR A 357 23.87 6.83 18.58
CA TYR A 357 25.07 7.27 19.30
C TYR A 357 25.94 6.09 19.70
N SER A 358 27.24 6.26 19.67
CA SER A 358 28.10 5.43 20.51
C SER A 358 27.77 5.76 21.96
N GLY A 359 27.60 4.75 22.80
CA GLY A 359 27.34 4.93 24.23
C GLY A 359 28.35 5.86 24.93
N ALA A 360 29.59 5.82 24.49
CA ALA A 360 30.66 6.71 25.02
C ALA A 360 30.43 8.18 24.62
N ALA A 361 29.82 8.48 23.48
CA ALA A 361 29.59 9.86 23.02
C ALA A 361 28.25 10.41 23.51
N LEU A 362 27.32 9.56 23.96
CA LEU A 362 25.97 9.92 24.34
C LEU A 362 25.87 11.00 25.43
N PRO A 363 26.70 10.96 26.53
CA PRO A 363 26.64 11.98 27.56
C PRO A 363 26.84 13.40 27.04
N ALA A 364 27.82 13.59 26.17
CA ALA A 364 28.10 14.90 25.56
C ALA A 364 26.96 15.39 24.69
N SER A 365 26.31 14.49 23.96
CA SER A 365 25.15 14.80 23.11
C SER A 365 23.90 15.21 23.90
N LEU A 366 23.78 14.78 25.15
CA LEU A 366 22.72 15.14 26.09
C LEU A 366 23.04 16.36 26.96
N GLY A 367 24.19 17.04 26.70
CA GLY A 367 24.59 18.23 27.43
C GLY A 367 25.12 17.94 28.85
N GLY A 368 25.60 16.72 29.08
CA GLY A 368 26.20 16.27 30.33
C GLY A 368 27.62 15.71 30.15
N GLY A 369 28.27 15.37 31.27
CA GLY A 369 29.55 14.64 31.29
C GLY A 369 29.38 13.14 31.49
N ALA A 370 30.44 12.45 31.87
CA ALA A 370 30.38 11.03 32.25
C ALA A 370 29.49 10.84 33.49
N GLY A 371 28.24 10.48 33.27
CA GLY A 371 27.22 10.25 34.30
C GLY A 371 26.90 8.76 34.45
N THR A 372 25.76 8.48 35.07
CA THR A 372 25.30 7.11 35.34
C THR A 372 24.17 6.74 34.40
N PHE A 373 24.27 5.56 33.78
CA PHE A 373 23.22 4.96 32.99
C PHE A 373 22.56 3.81 33.76
N THR A 374 21.23 3.71 33.68
CA THR A 374 20.47 2.61 34.26
C THR A 374 19.40 2.13 33.30
N TYR A 375 19.05 0.86 33.35
CA TYR A 375 17.88 0.38 32.62
C TYR A 375 16.61 0.98 33.21
N ALA A 376 15.79 1.59 32.36
CA ALA A 376 14.50 2.15 32.75
C ALA A 376 13.36 1.13 32.68
N THR A 377 13.50 0.12 31.80
CA THR A 377 12.50 -0.92 31.56
C THR A 377 13.13 -2.30 31.40
N GLY A 378 12.31 -3.32 31.16
CA GLY A 378 12.79 -4.69 30.95
C GLY A 378 13.20 -5.41 32.24
N PRO A 379 13.79 -6.63 32.11
CA PRO A 379 14.12 -7.47 33.25
C PRO A 379 15.24 -6.88 34.13
N ASN A 380 16.04 -5.98 33.58
CA ASN A 380 17.16 -5.32 34.28
C ASN A 380 16.79 -3.93 34.81
N LYS A 381 15.51 -3.58 34.88
CA LYS A 381 15.06 -2.26 35.36
C LYS A 381 15.72 -1.87 36.68
N GLY A 382 16.29 -0.65 36.73
CA GLY A 382 16.98 -0.10 37.89
C GLY A 382 18.45 -0.49 38.02
N GLN A 383 18.94 -1.46 37.26
CA GLN A 383 20.36 -1.86 37.29
C GLN A 383 21.25 -0.83 36.56
N VAL A 384 22.41 -0.57 37.13
CA VAL A 384 23.44 0.31 36.54
C VAL A 384 24.11 -0.39 35.36
N ILE A 385 24.19 0.33 34.25
CA ILE A 385 24.97 -0.09 33.06
C ILE A 385 26.40 0.30 33.29
N THR A 386 27.23 -0.67 33.67
CA THR A 386 28.62 -0.42 34.10
C THR A 386 29.50 0.19 33.00
N ASN A 387 29.29 -0.25 31.74
CA ASN A 387 30.02 0.26 30.58
C ASN A 387 29.08 0.44 29.40
N ILE A 388 28.57 1.64 29.24
CA ILE A 388 27.62 1.98 28.12
C ILE A 388 28.32 1.86 26.76
N GLY A 389 29.60 2.01 26.66
CA GLY A 389 30.40 1.89 25.43
C GLY A 389 30.52 0.45 24.91
N SER A 390 30.11 -0.56 25.67
CA SER A 390 30.10 -1.98 25.27
C SER A 390 28.76 -2.66 25.53
N ILE A 391 27.71 -1.87 25.73
CA ILE A 391 26.33 -2.42 25.93
C ILE A 391 25.94 -3.33 24.75
N ASN A 392 25.39 -4.51 25.04
CA ASN A 392 24.94 -5.50 24.04
C ASN A 392 26.03 -5.95 23.02
N GLY A 393 27.34 -5.75 23.35
CA GLY A 393 28.44 -6.05 22.44
C GLY A 393 28.68 -4.99 21.36
N ASN A 394 27.69 -4.19 20.99
CA ASN A 394 27.80 -3.16 19.95
C ASN A 394 28.06 -1.75 20.47
N GLY A 395 27.84 -1.49 21.74
CA GLY A 395 28.09 -0.19 22.36
C GLY A 395 27.21 0.95 21.82
N LEU A 396 26.07 0.65 21.23
CA LEU A 396 25.20 1.62 20.57
C LEU A 396 23.93 1.88 21.37
N VAL A 397 23.49 3.14 21.35
CA VAL A 397 22.24 3.63 21.93
C VAL A 397 21.54 4.50 20.91
N VAL A 398 20.24 4.42 20.85
CA VAL A 398 19.43 5.27 19.99
C VAL A 398 18.62 6.28 20.80
N ALA A 399 18.53 7.50 20.28
CA ALA A 399 17.43 8.39 20.58
C ALA A 399 16.36 8.14 19.53
N SER A 400 15.17 7.75 19.97
CA SER A 400 14.05 7.45 19.10
C SER A 400 12.85 8.33 19.44
N ALA A 401 12.04 8.60 18.43
CA ALA A 401 10.69 9.09 18.63
C ALA A 401 9.74 7.91 18.59
N LEU A 402 9.14 7.58 19.71
CA LEU A 402 7.99 6.70 19.68
C LEU A 402 6.81 7.49 19.15
N ASN A 403 6.27 7.00 18.07
CA ASN A 403 5.21 7.66 17.32
C ASN A 403 3.95 6.79 17.33
N ARG A 404 2.82 7.40 17.69
CA ARG A 404 1.49 6.89 17.39
C ARG A 404 0.79 7.91 16.51
N VAL A 405 0.41 7.51 15.32
CA VAL A 405 -0.57 8.23 14.52
C VAL A 405 -1.88 7.48 14.64
N ASP A 406 -2.82 8.10 15.27
CA ASP A 406 -4.15 7.56 15.47
C ASP A 406 -5.07 8.14 14.41
N SER A 407 -5.59 7.29 13.54
CA SER A 407 -6.53 7.63 12.48
C SER A 407 -7.92 7.24 12.94
N SER A 408 -8.58 8.16 13.65
CA SER A 408 -9.87 7.89 14.28
C SER A 408 -11.01 7.78 13.27
N ASP A 409 -10.89 8.42 12.09
CA ASP A 409 -11.87 8.32 11.02
C ASP A 409 -11.23 8.56 9.64
N LEU A 410 -11.21 7.52 8.84
CA LEU A 410 -10.89 7.51 7.41
C LEU A 410 -12.08 6.98 6.60
N GLY A 411 -13.28 7.07 7.15
CA GLY A 411 -14.50 6.56 6.54
C GLY A 411 -14.84 7.24 5.23
N ASN A 412 -15.55 6.53 4.37
CA ASN A 412 -15.97 7.07 3.08
C ASN A 412 -17.33 6.57 2.61
N LEU A 413 -17.96 7.36 1.75
CA LEU A 413 -19.12 6.99 0.94
C LEU A 413 -18.75 7.22 -0.52
N ILE A 414 -18.70 6.16 -1.29
CA ILE A 414 -18.28 6.18 -2.70
C ILE A 414 -19.41 5.62 -3.57
N SER A 415 -19.63 6.25 -4.72
CA SER A 415 -20.61 5.84 -5.73
C SER A 415 -20.07 6.04 -7.15
N ASP A 416 -20.22 5.02 -8.00
CA ASP A 416 -19.91 5.07 -9.43
C ASP A 416 -21.13 4.57 -10.23
N LEU A 417 -21.76 5.47 -10.96
CA LEU A 417 -22.86 5.18 -11.88
C LEU A 417 -22.37 5.26 -13.31
N ARG A 418 -22.62 4.21 -14.10
CA ARG A 418 -22.13 4.09 -15.47
C ARG A 418 -23.22 3.59 -16.39
N ALA A 419 -23.33 4.19 -17.58
CA ALA A 419 -24.17 3.72 -18.67
C ALA A 419 -23.35 3.48 -19.93
N THR A 420 -23.44 2.30 -20.50
CA THR A 420 -22.70 1.89 -21.72
C THR A 420 -23.66 1.41 -22.79
N ARG A 421 -23.44 1.81 -24.05
CA ARG A 421 -24.18 1.32 -25.20
C ARG A 421 -23.25 0.99 -26.36
N VAL A 422 -23.56 -0.09 -27.06
CA VAL A 422 -22.84 -0.53 -28.27
C VAL A 422 -23.73 -0.30 -29.48
N PHE A 423 -23.17 0.37 -30.48
CA PHE A 423 -23.83 0.63 -31.77
C PHE A 423 -23.10 -0.10 -32.88
N ALA A 424 -23.83 -0.79 -33.74
CA ALA A 424 -23.28 -1.30 -34.99
C ALA A 424 -23.32 -0.17 -36.03
N ILE A 425 -22.15 0.35 -36.44
CA ILE A 425 -22.04 1.48 -37.38
C ILE A 425 -21.02 1.13 -38.46
N GLN A 426 -21.45 1.20 -39.74
CA GLN A 426 -20.58 1.05 -40.90
C GLN A 426 -19.69 -0.20 -40.88
N GLY A 427 -20.23 -1.34 -40.41
CA GLY A 427 -19.52 -2.61 -40.33
C GLY A 427 -18.55 -2.74 -39.14
N GLY A 428 -18.55 -1.77 -38.23
CA GLY A 428 -17.81 -1.78 -36.98
C GLY A 428 -18.71 -1.65 -35.74
N GLU A 429 -18.10 -1.69 -34.56
CA GLU A 429 -18.75 -1.49 -33.28
C GLU A 429 -18.31 -0.17 -32.63
N LEU A 430 -19.24 0.72 -32.37
CA LEU A 430 -19.02 1.93 -31.55
C LEU A 430 -19.55 1.71 -30.16
N THR A 431 -18.68 1.74 -29.16
CA THR A 431 -19.04 1.69 -27.74
C THR A 431 -18.99 3.10 -27.15
N LEU A 432 -20.10 3.58 -26.62
CA LEU A 432 -20.20 4.82 -25.86
C LEU A 432 -20.40 4.49 -24.37
N THR A 433 -19.68 5.20 -23.50
CA THR A 433 -19.86 5.11 -22.05
C THR A 433 -19.91 6.51 -21.47
N GLY A 434 -20.84 6.74 -20.56
CA GLY A 434 -20.89 7.92 -19.70
C GLY A 434 -21.06 7.50 -18.26
N GLY A 435 -20.50 8.24 -17.34
CA GLY A 435 -20.60 7.93 -15.92
C GLY A 435 -20.46 9.16 -15.03
N LEU A 436 -20.84 8.96 -13.77
CA LEU A 436 -20.69 9.94 -12.70
C LEU A 436 -20.16 9.22 -11.47
N TYR A 437 -19.04 9.71 -10.98
CA TYR A 437 -18.39 9.26 -9.77
C TYR A 437 -18.57 10.30 -8.67
N ASN A 438 -18.83 9.84 -7.43
CA ASN A 438 -18.87 10.69 -6.25
C ASN A 438 -18.17 9.97 -5.10
N SER A 439 -17.37 10.72 -4.34
CA SER A 439 -16.67 10.25 -3.15
C SER A 439 -16.70 11.31 -2.07
N ASN A 440 -17.05 10.91 -0.84
CA ASN A 440 -16.83 11.69 0.35
C ASN A 440 -15.89 10.89 1.25
N GLN A 441 -14.71 11.45 1.56
CA GLN A 441 -13.65 10.83 2.35
C GLN A 441 -13.35 11.69 3.57
N SER A 442 -13.50 11.14 4.76
CA SER A 442 -13.04 11.80 6.00
C SER A 442 -11.55 11.54 6.23
N TYR A 443 -10.87 12.49 6.82
CA TYR A 443 -9.50 12.34 7.32
C TYR A 443 -9.38 12.98 8.72
N ARG A 444 -9.49 12.16 9.76
CA ARG A 444 -9.32 12.53 11.16
C ARG A 444 -8.16 11.77 11.75
N SER A 445 -7.12 12.50 12.13
CA SER A 445 -5.86 11.88 12.56
C SER A 445 -5.16 12.73 13.60
N ASP A 446 -4.64 12.08 14.66
CA ASP A 446 -3.83 12.67 15.71
C ASP A 446 -2.42 12.10 15.70
N TRP A 447 -1.42 12.97 15.78
CA TRP A 447 -0.02 12.56 15.77
C TRP A 447 0.61 12.80 17.14
N LEU A 448 1.02 11.72 17.78
CA LEU A 448 1.57 11.69 19.12
C LEU A 448 3.01 11.21 19.08
N TYR A 449 3.90 11.91 19.75
CA TYR A 449 5.33 11.60 19.75
C TYR A 449 5.91 11.74 21.15
N SER A 450 6.67 10.75 21.60
CA SER A 450 7.51 10.84 22.79
C SER A 450 8.94 10.42 22.45
N ASN A 451 9.90 11.21 22.88
CA ASN A 451 11.32 10.91 22.64
C ASN A 451 11.88 10.11 23.81
N HIS A 452 12.65 9.08 23.51
CA HIS A 452 13.27 8.20 24.50
C HIS A 452 14.69 7.76 24.11
N LEU A 453 15.41 7.28 25.09
CA LEU A 453 16.66 6.56 24.92
C LEU A 453 16.42 5.06 25.01
N GLN A 454 17.04 4.32 24.12
CA GLN A 454 16.92 2.88 24.01
C GLN A 454 18.24 2.26 23.61
N ASP A 455 18.57 1.09 24.16
CA ASP A 455 19.71 0.27 23.69
C ASP A 455 19.38 -0.42 22.36
N ILE A 456 20.42 -0.93 21.69
CA ILE A 456 20.27 -1.72 20.49
C ILE A 456 20.52 -3.18 20.84
N ALA A 457 19.43 -3.96 20.92
CA ALA A 457 19.49 -5.39 21.16
C ALA A 457 18.52 -6.13 20.22
N GLY A 458 18.98 -7.24 19.65
CA GLY A 458 18.13 -8.15 18.86
C GLY A 458 17.24 -9.04 19.73
N GLY A 459 16.48 -9.94 19.10
CA GLY A 459 15.66 -10.90 19.80
C GLY A 459 14.52 -10.30 20.64
N GLY A 460 14.04 -9.11 20.29
CA GLY A 460 12.99 -8.42 21.05
C GLY A 460 13.42 -7.98 22.47
N GLN A 461 14.72 -7.80 22.72
CA GLN A 461 15.27 -7.56 24.05
C GLN A 461 15.64 -6.09 24.33
N SER A 462 15.52 -5.19 23.35
CA SER A 462 15.81 -3.76 23.56
C SER A 462 15.00 -3.17 24.71
N ALA A 463 15.64 -2.35 25.55
CA ALA A 463 15.06 -1.70 26.72
C ALA A 463 15.31 -0.20 26.74
N LEU A 464 14.48 0.56 27.42
CA LEU A 464 14.68 1.97 27.67
C LEU A 464 15.81 2.19 28.68
N ILE A 465 16.51 3.32 28.54
CA ILE A 465 17.68 3.68 29.37
C ILE A 465 17.46 5.06 29.98
N ASN A 466 17.74 5.18 31.28
CA ASN A 466 17.87 6.45 31.98
C ASN A 466 19.32 6.93 31.97
N TYR A 467 19.47 8.25 31.89
CA TYR A 467 20.74 8.94 32.06
C TYR A 467 20.64 10.00 33.15
N THR A 468 21.52 9.87 34.16
CA THR A 468 21.73 10.86 35.24
C THR A 468 23.10 11.47 35.04
N ASP A 469 23.18 12.79 34.97
CA ASP A 469 24.45 13.50 34.76
C ASP A 469 25.33 13.50 36.04
N PRO A 470 26.61 13.92 35.94
CA PRO A 470 27.49 13.90 37.09
C PRO A 470 27.07 14.80 38.26
N SER A 471 26.19 15.76 38.02
CA SER A 471 25.63 16.61 39.10
C SER A 471 24.42 15.99 39.78
N GLY A 472 24.04 14.78 39.39
CA GLY A 472 22.88 14.06 39.92
C GLY A 472 21.55 14.45 39.28
N VAL A 473 21.55 15.27 38.21
CA VAL A 473 20.35 15.66 37.50
C VAL A 473 19.90 14.54 36.54
N LEU A 474 18.66 14.10 36.65
CA LEU A 474 18.04 13.13 35.80
C LEU A 474 17.70 13.79 34.43
N ARG A 475 18.42 13.40 33.36
CA ARG A 475 18.26 13.95 32.01
C ARG A 475 17.20 13.21 31.21
N SER A 476 16.86 11.99 31.61
CA SER A 476 15.73 11.22 31.09
C SER A 476 14.98 10.59 32.24
N GLN A 477 13.65 10.47 32.10
CA GLN A 477 12.77 9.88 33.12
C GLN A 477 12.04 8.69 32.52
N ASP A 478 12.12 7.52 33.15
CA ASP A 478 11.58 6.27 32.63
C ASP A 478 12.01 5.97 31.16
N GLY A 479 13.20 6.42 30.79
CA GLY A 479 13.74 6.37 29.44
C GLY A 479 13.34 7.53 28.53
N TYR A 480 12.38 8.38 28.93
CA TYR A 480 11.93 9.49 28.11
C TYR A 480 12.83 10.73 28.24
N LEU A 481 13.11 11.35 27.10
CA LEU A 481 13.78 12.65 26.96
C LEU A 481 12.76 13.80 26.86
N GLY A 482 11.51 13.48 26.58
CA GLY A 482 10.39 14.41 26.49
C GLY A 482 9.10 13.69 26.08
N PHE A 483 8.01 14.11 26.68
CA PHE A 483 6.70 13.52 26.43
C PHE A 483 5.95 14.30 25.36
N ASN A 484 5.24 13.57 24.47
CA ASN A 484 4.47 14.14 23.36
C ASN A 484 5.25 15.18 22.53
N ARG A 485 6.56 14.99 22.39
CA ARG A 485 7.47 15.92 21.73
C ARG A 485 8.48 15.18 20.88
N SER A 486 8.66 15.64 19.62
CA SER A 486 9.78 15.25 18.77
C SER A 486 10.67 16.45 18.48
N GLY A 487 11.95 16.34 18.84
CA GLY A 487 12.94 17.39 18.65
C GLY A 487 12.69 18.66 19.47
N PRO A 488 13.44 19.75 19.24
CA PRO A 488 13.38 20.97 20.03
C PRO A 488 12.10 21.79 19.83
N THR A 489 11.37 21.60 18.74
CA THR A 489 10.24 22.45 18.32
C THR A 489 8.87 21.79 18.44
N ALA A 490 8.76 20.54 18.90
CA ALA A 490 7.53 19.75 18.92
C ALA A 490 6.84 19.65 17.54
N PHE A 491 7.64 19.65 16.49
CA PHE A 491 7.25 19.76 15.09
C PHE A 491 6.20 18.73 14.62
N PHE A 492 6.16 17.53 15.24
CA PHE A 492 5.24 16.47 14.82
C PHE A 492 3.93 16.40 15.62
N ARG A 493 3.66 17.31 16.55
CA ARG A 493 2.37 17.33 17.22
C ARG A 493 1.32 17.98 16.33
N ARG A 494 0.38 17.17 15.82
CA ARG A 494 -0.58 17.53 14.77
C ARG A 494 -1.91 16.86 15.01
N ARG A 495 -2.99 17.54 14.64
CA ARG A 495 -4.34 16.96 14.54
C ARG A 495 -5.02 17.46 13.27
N TYR A 496 -5.64 16.55 12.58
CA TYR A 496 -6.42 16.80 11.38
C TYR A 496 -7.88 16.50 11.64
N ASP A 497 -8.75 17.32 11.11
CA ASP A 497 -10.19 17.12 11.02
C ASP A 497 -10.65 17.72 9.69
N VAL A 498 -10.53 16.93 8.60
CA VAL A 498 -10.71 17.39 7.23
C VAL A 498 -11.59 16.40 6.46
N ASP A 499 -12.46 16.92 5.62
CA ASP A 499 -13.31 16.18 4.71
C ASP A 499 -12.98 16.55 3.25
N TYR A 500 -12.97 15.54 2.37
CA TYR A 500 -12.78 15.65 0.95
C TYR A 500 -14.05 15.20 0.23
N ALA A 501 -14.65 16.07 -0.59
CA ALA A 501 -15.80 15.75 -1.42
C ALA A 501 -15.42 15.84 -2.90
N ILE A 502 -15.52 14.74 -3.63
CA ILE A 502 -15.12 14.65 -5.03
C ILE A 502 -16.32 14.29 -5.89
N THR A 503 -16.49 15.00 -6.99
CA THR A 503 -17.45 14.70 -8.04
C THR A 503 -16.74 14.67 -9.38
N ALA A 504 -16.97 13.61 -10.15
CA ALA A 504 -16.29 13.45 -11.43
C ALA A 504 -17.19 12.83 -12.51
N PRO A 505 -17.75 13.64 -13.40
CA PRO A 505 -18.34 13.14 -14.65
C PRO A 505 -17.23 12.63 -15.58
N TYR A 506 -17.50 11.54 -16.28
CA TYR A 506 -16.56 10.96 -17.24
C TYR A 506 -17.27 10.31 -18.42
N GLY A 507 -16.51 10.13 -19.51
CA GLY A 507 -17.01 9.49 -20.70
C GLY A 507 -15.92 8.87 -21.55
N SER A 508 -16.31 7.88 -22.35
CA SER A 508 -15.42 7.26 -23.33
C SER A 508 -16.13 6.89 -24.61
N VAL A 509 -15.38 6.94 -25.70
CA VAL A 509 -15.77 6.47 -27.01
C VAL A 509 -14.73 5.48 -27.53
N ASN A 510 -15.18 4.31 -28.01
CA ASN A 510 -14.32 3.32 -28.63
C ASN A 510 -14.96 2.82 -29.89
N TYR A 511 -14.24 2.85 -30.98
CA TYR A 511 -14.67 2.36 -32.27
C TYR A 511 -13.76 1.24 -32.74
N LYS A 512 -14.32 0.07 -33.00
CA LYS A 512 -13.63 -1.11 -33.55
C LYS A 512 -14.14 -1.39 -34.95
N LEU A 513 -13.25 -1.31 -35.92
CA LEU A 513 -13.52 -1.62 -37.31
C LEU A 513 -12.52 -2.67 -37.80
N GLY A 514 -12.99 -3.90 -37.99
CA GLY A 514 -12.14 -5.02 -38.40
C GLY A 514 -10.95 -5.22 -37.45
N ARG A 515 -9.73 -4.90 -37.89
CA ARG A 515 -8.47 -5.07 -37.15
C ARG A 515 -8.03 -3.83 -36.38
N ILE A 516 -8.72 -2.72 -36.54
CA ILE A 516 -8.37 -1.44 -35.91
C ILE A 516 -9.38 -1.13 -34.80
N ALA A 517 -8.86 -0.74 -33.63
CA ALA A 517 -9.68 -0.17 -32.56
C ALA A 517 -9.07 1.18 -32.16
N VAL A 518 -9.90 2.22 -32.13
CA VAL A 518 -9.53 3.56 -31.68
C VAL A 518 -10.41 3.93 -30.51
N GLY A 519 -9.82 4.49 -29.46
CA GLY A 519 -10.54 4.90 -28.27
C GLY A 519 -10.06 6.24 -27.75
N ALA A 520 -11.00 7.00 -27.21
CA ALA A 520 -10.73 8.21 -26.45
C ALA A 520 -11.61 8.24 -25.20
N SER A 521 -11.08 8.84 -24.15
CA SER A 521 -11.81 8.99 -22.89
C SER A 521 -11.42 10.30 -22.20
N LEU A 522 -12.33 10.82 -21.41
CA LEU A 522 -12.11 12.03 -20.62
C LEU A 522 -12.84 11.91 -19.28
N ARG A 523 -12.31 12.61 -18.27
CA ARG A 523 -12.86 12.72 -16.93
C ARG A 523 -12.53 14.10 -16.37
N TYR A 524 -13.51 14.73 -15.76
CA TYR A 524 -13.35 16.01 -15.10
C TYR A 524 -13.60 15.81 -13.61
N ASP A 525 -12.54 15.94 -12.81
CA ASP A 525 -12.62 15.81 -11.35
C ASP A 525 -12.72 17.20 -10.73
N THR A 526 -13.69 17.38 -9.83
CA THR A 526 -13.81 18.55 -8.96
C THR A 526 -13.77 18.06 -7.52
N GLY A 527 -12.97 18.70 -6.68
CA GLY A 527 -12.84 18.37 -5.27
C GLY A 527 -12.97 19.59 -4.38
N ASP A 528 -13.80 19.49 -3.34
CA ASP A 528 -13.90 20.46 -2.26
C ASP A 528 -13.26 19.87 -1.01
N VAL A 529 -12.42 20.66 -0.33
CA VAL A 529 -11.69 20.28 0.87
C VAL A 529 -11.99 21.26 1.98
N SER A 530 -12.55 20.76 3.08
CA SER A 530 -12.95 21.61 4.19
C SER A 530 -12.63 20.98 5.53
N GLY A 531 -12.37 21.82 6.54
CA GLY A 531 -12.11 21.33 7.89
C GLY A 531 -11.19 22.21 8.70
N GLN A 532 -10.44 21.58 9.60
CA GLN A 532 -9.57 22.27 10.56
C GLN A 532 -8.30 21.47 10.82
N LEU A 533 -7.21 22.19 11.06
CA LEU A 533 -5.93 21.64 11.49
C LEU A 533 -5.52 22.25 12.82
N TYR A 534 -4.82 21.42 13.61
CA TYR A 534 -4.25 21.87 14.89
C TYR A 534 -2.78 21.45 14.95
N GLY A 535 -1.95 22.25 15.63
CA GLY A 535 -0.57 21.89 15.91
C GLY A 535 0.48 22.55 15.03
N ALA A 536 1.51 21.80 14.64
CA ALA A 536 2.75 22.35 14.08
C ALA A 536 2.67 22.83 12.63
N ASP A 537 1.58 22.56 11.96
CA ASP A 537 1.43 22.84 10.52
C ASP A 537 0.93 24.24 10.21
N LEU A 538 1.01 24.60 8.94
CA LEU A 538 0.51 25.86 8.41
C LEU A 538 1.05 27.09 9.13
N GLY A 539 2.37 27.26 9.10
CA GLY A 539 3.01 28.49 9.57
C GLY A 539 3.61 28.41 10.97
N GLY A 540 3.78 27.20 11.50
CA GLY A 540 4.60 26.94 12.70
C GLY A 540 4.13 27.61 13.98
N GLY A 541 4.47 27.01 15.10
CA GLY A 541 4.27 27.62 16.40
C GLY A 541 2.86 27.54 16.99
N ARG A 542 1.96 26.73 16.42
CA ARG A 542 0.66 26.43 17.03
C ARG A 542 0.70 25.29 18.05
N VAL A 543 1.89 24.76 18.35
CA VAL A 543 2.09 23.80 19.42
C VAL A 543 2.53 24.54 20.67
N GLY A 544 1.84 24.31 21.79
CA GLY A 544 2.28 24.76 23.10
C GLY A 544 3.30 23.80 23.71
N ILE A 545 4.17 24.31 24.56
CA ILE A 545 5.06 23.50 25.41
C ILE A 545 4.76 23.87 26.86
N GLN A 546 4.52 22.86 27.69
CA GLN A 546 4.21 23.00 29.11
C GLN A 546 4.97 21.97 29.91
N SER A 547 4.99 22.16 31.22
CA SER A 547 5.40 21.16 32.20
C SER A 547 4.21 20.35 32.65
N PHE A 548 4.38 19.02 32.77
CA PHE A 548 3.34 18.13 33.26
C PHE A 548 3.97 16.97 34.02
N ASP A 549 3.53 16.72 35.25
CA ASP A 549 3.97 15.60 36.08
C ASP A 549 3.28 14.31 35.64
N PHE A 550 3.94 13.52 34.79
CA PHE A 550 3.40 12.28 34.24
C PHE A 550 3.47 11.10 35.20
N ASN A 551 4.41 11.12 36.15
CA ASN A 551 4.58 10.04 37.11
C ASN A 551 3.88 10.29 38.45
N GLY A 552 3.39 11.53 38.66
CA GLY A 552 2.64 11.93 39.87
C GLY A 552 3.51 12.02 41.15
N ASP A 553 4.84 12.26 41.02
CA ASP A 553 5.75 12.33 42.14
C ASP A 553 5.87 13.76 42.77
N GLY A 554 5.23 14.74 42.14
CA GLY A 554 5.24 16.14 42.53
C GLY A 554 6.50 16.91 42.12
N VAL A 555 7.39 16.30 41.35
CA VAL A 555 8.64 16.89 40.85
C VAL A 555 8.63 16.92 39.34
N ILE A 556 8.75 18.10 38.74
CA ILE A 556 8.86 18.24 37.31
C ILE A 556 10.29 17.95 36.85
N SER A 557 10.53 16.84 36.21
CA SER A 557 11.79 16.46 35.60
C SER A 557 12.08 17.27 34.32
N ILE A 558 13.32 17.16 33.78
CA ILE A 558 13.69 17.77 32.49
C ILE A 558 12.79 17.21 31.37
N ALA A 559 12.50 15.92 31.38
CA ALA A 559 11.62 15.29 30.38
C ALA A 559 10.19 15.84 30.45
N GLU A 560 9.66 16.05 31.63
CA GLU A 560 8.33 16.56 31.91
C GLU A 560 8.16 18.06 31.67
N SER A 561 9.24 18.83 31.74
CA SER A 561 9.25 20.26 31.39
C SER A 561 9.16 20.51 29.88
N ARG A 562 9.25 19.47 29.06
CA ARG A 562 9.28 19.52 27.59
C ARG A 562 8.05 18.84 26.96
N THR A 563 6.90 18.99 27.56
CA THR A 563 5.69 18.34 27.08
C THR A 563 4.98 19.22 26.06
N ALA A 564 4.73 18.69 24.88
CA ALA A 564 3.99 19.38 23.83
C ALA A 564 2.49 19.12 23.98
N PHE A 565 1.67 20.15 23.80
CA PHE A 565 0.22 20.05 23.73
C PHE A 565 -0.32 20.77 22.49
N THR A 566 -1.51 20.34 22.06
CA THR A 566 -2.22 20.95 20.94
C THR A 566 -3.19 21.99 21.45
N PRO A 567 -3.02 23.30 21.14
CA PRO A 567 -4.02 24.31 21.51
C PRO A 567 -5.30 24.11 20.72
N LEU A 568 -6.32 23.50 21.33
CA LEU A 568 -7.60 23.18 20.69
C LEU A 568 -8.50 24.42 20.45
N ASP A 569 -8.17 25.53 21.09
CA ASP A 569 -8.83 26.81 20.91
C ASP A 569 -8.33 27.64 19.72
N ARG A 570 -7.31 27.14 19.00
CA ARG A 570 -6.67 27.87 17.88
C ARG A 570 -6.49 26.97 16.66
N PRO A 571 -7.59 26.51 16.04
CA PRO A 571 -7.50 25.75 14.80
C PRO A 571 -7.03 26.64 13.63
N ALA A 572 -6.40 26.02 12.62
CA ALA A 572 -6.23 26.61 11.31
C ALA A 572 -7.36 26.11 10.39
N PRO A 573 -8.07 26.99 9.69
CA PRO A 573 -9.09 26.55 8.75
C PRO A 573 -8.48 25.86 7.54
N VAL A 574 -9.27 24.99 6.92
CA VAL A 574 -9.04 24.43 5.58
C VAL A 574 -10.32 24.64 4.80
N ASP A 575 -10.27 25.38 3.70
CA ASP A 575 -11.41 25.66 2.83
C ASP A 575 -10.92 26.02 1.43
N TYR A 576 -10.75 25.00 0.59
CA TYR A 576 -10.32 25.20 -0.79
C TYR A 576 -10.96 24.18 -1.71
N SER A 577 -10.95 24.50 -3.00
CA SER A 577 -11.36 23.59 -4.06
C SER A 577 -10.27 23.46 -5.12
N TYR A 578 -10.32 22.36 -5.86
CA TYR A 578 -9.48 22.11 -7.03
C TYR A 578 -10.31 21.44 -8.13
N ASP A 579 -9.87 21.59 -9.37
CA ASP A 579 -10.42 20.82 -10.49
C ASP A 579 -9.36 20.52 -11.55
N TYR A 580 -9.51 19.39 -12.21
CA TYR A 580 -8.62 19.00 -13.29
C TYR A 580 -9.29 18.12 -14.33
N LEU A 581 -8.79 18.17 -15.55
CA LEU A 581 -9.21 17.33 -16.66
C LEU A 581 -8.19 16.24 -16.95
N SER A 582 -8.63 14.99 -16.87
CA SER A 582 -7.87 13.82 -17.32
C SER A 582 -8.41 13.34 -18.66
N TYR A 583 -7.52 13.00 -19.60
CA TYR A 583 -7.93 12.45 -20.89
C TYR A 583 -6.92 11.44 -21.43
N SER A 584 -7.42 10.55 -22.29
CA SER A 584 -6.59 9.51 -22.90
C SER A 584 -7.10 9.18 -24.30
N SER A 585 -6.18 8.93 -25.23
CA SER A 585 -6.50 8.51 -26.57
C SER A 585 -5.53 7.39 -27.01
N GLY A 586 -6.04 6.37 -27.68
CA GLY A 586 -5.22 5.25 -28.09
C GLY A 586 -5.74 4.54 -29.34
N ILE A 587 -4.83 3.91 -30.04
CA ILE A 587 -5.09 3.06 -31.21
C ILE A 587 -4.49 1.68 -30.99
N ASN A 588 -5.22 0.66 -31.38
CA ASN A 588 -4.77 -0.73 -31.41
C ASN A 588 -4.98 -1.30 -32.81
N PHE A 589 -3.97 -1.98 -33.32
CA PHE A 589 -4.03 -2.65 -34.62
C PHE A 589 -3.71 -4.13 -34.46
N ARG A 590 -4.67 -4.99 -34.72
CA ARG A 590 -4.52 -6.45 -34.73
C ARG A 590 -3.92 -6.89 -36.05
N VAL A 591 -2.59 -7.00 -36.11
CA VAL A 591 -1.83 -7.36 -37.30
C VAL A 591 -2.20 -8.76 -37.81
N SER A 592 -2.33 -9.71 -36.84
CA SER A 592 -2.81 -11.06 -37.09
C SER A 592 -3.59 -11.57 -35.86
N GLU A 593 -4.19 -12.76 -35.92
CA GLU A 593 -4.92 -13.32 -34.78
C GLU A 593 -4.11 -13.35 -33.48
N PRO A 594 -2.84 -13.81 -33.47
CA PRO A 594 -2.06 -13.84 -32.24
C PRO A 594 -1.32 -12.53 -31.92
N PHE A 595 -1.29 -11.54 -32.83
CA PHE A 595 -0.39 -10.39 -32.72
C PHE A 595 -1.09 -9.05 -32.92
N ALA A 596 -0.92 -8.14 -31.96
CA ALA A 596 -1.43 -6.77 -32.01
C ALA A 596 -0.34 -5.77 -31.62
N VAL A 597 -0.43 -4.56 -32.17
CA VAL A 597 0.39 -3.41 -31.80
C VAL A 597 -0.51 -2.27 -31.37
N PHE A 598 -0.02 -1.43 -30.46
CA PHE A 598 -0.81 -0.31 -29.96
C PHE A 598 0.05 0.93 -29.67
N ALA A 599 -0.60 2.08 -29.63
CA ALA A 599 -0.05 3.32 -29.11
C ALA A 599 -1.12 4.08 -28.34
N ARG A 600 -0.70 4.85 -27.32
CA ARG A 600 -1.58 5.64 -26.47
C ARG A 600 -0.88 6.88 -25.96
N TYR A 601 -1.63 7.95 -25.85
CA TYR A 601 -1.29 9.14 -25.08
C TYR A 601 -2.32 9.35 -23.99
N SER A 602 -1.86 9.85 -22.85
CA SER A 602 -2.73 10.20 -21.72
C SER A 602 -2.15 11.35 -20.92
N ARG A 603 -3.04 12.17 -20.39
CA ARG A 603 -2.79 13.16 -19.36
C ARG A 603 -3.77 12.91 -18.23
N GLY A 604 -3.27 12.67 -17.06
CA GLY A 604 -4.05 12.48 -15.84
C GLY A 604 -3.50 13.35 -14.73
N ALA A 605 -4.29 13.52 -13.68
CA ALA A 605 -3.83 14.24 -12.51
C ALA A 605 -4.18 13.47 -11.23
N ARG A 606 -3.55 13.87 -10.14
CA ARG A 606 -3.76 13.39 -8.81
C ARG A 606 -3.84 14.57 -7.86
N ALA A 607 -4.94 14.72 -7.14
CA ALA A 607 -5.08 15.75 -6.13
C ALA A 607 -4.15 15.49 -4.93
N GLY A 608 -3.66 16.55 -4.34
CA GLY A 608 -2.92 16.53 -3.08
C GLY A 608 -3.83 16.09 -1.95
N ALA A 609 -3.35 15.12 -1.12
CA ALA A 609 -4.02 14.69 0.10
C ALA A 609 -3.56 15.55 1.30
N ASP A 610 -3.45 14.93 2.49
CA ASP A 610 -2.98 15.58 3.71
C ASP A 610 -1.61 16.26 3.58
N LYS A 611 -0.77 15.83 2.63
CA LYS A 611 0.58 16.38 2.46
C LYS A 611 0.61 17.82 1.96
N VAL A 612 -0.38 18.26 1.19
CA VAL A 612 -0.49 19.66 0.76
C VAL A 612 -0.84 20.58 1.94
N LEU A 613 -1.54 20.04 2.94
CA LEU A 613 -1.94 20.77 4.14
C LEU A 613 -0.76 21.18 5.04
N PHE A 614 0.43 20.58 4.82
CA PHE A 614 1.67 20.95 5.53
C PHE A 614 2.51 21.99 4.78
N SER A 615 2.10 22.37 3.58
CA SER A 615 2.83 23.30 2.73
C SER A 615 2.32 24.73 2.90
N SER A 616 3.09 25.68 2.40
CA SER A 616 2.68 27.09 2.32
C SER A 616 1.62 27.37 1.24
N LYS A 617 1.16 26.35 0.53
CA LYS A 617 0.15 26.43 -0.53
C LYS A 617 -1.26 26.67 0.03
N VAL A 618 -1.50 26.30 1.28
CA VAL A 618 -2.75 26.56 1.99
C VAL A 618 -2.59 27.73 2.95
N SER A 619 -3.47 28.71 2.84
CA SER A 619 -3.48 29.92 3.67
C SER A 619 -3.78 29.58 5.14
N THR A 620 -2.95 30.05 6.05
CA THR A 620 -3.15 29.85 7.50
C THR A 620 -4.20 30.76 8.10
N VAL A 621 -4.73 31.70 7.31
CA VAL A 621 -5.68 32.73 7.76
C VAL A 621 -7.11 32.27 7.53
N ASP A 622 -7.40 31.83 6.33
CA ASP A 622 -8.75 31.47 5.87
C ASP A 622 -8.87 30.05 5.29
N GLY A 623 -7.76 29.31 5.20
CA GLY A 623 -7.75 27.95 4.67
C GLY A 623 -7.81 27.85 3.14
N SER A 624 -7.82 28.97 2.44
CA SER A 624 -7.89 28.99 0.98
C SER A 624 -6.58 28.51 0.34
N MET A 625 -6.68 28.07 -0.90
CA MET A 625 -5.55 27.78 -1.79
C MET A 625 -5.56 28.84 -2.89
N PRO A 626 -4.62 29.81 -2.84
CA PRO A 626 -4.62 30.95 -3.77
C PRO A 626 -4.48 30.55 -5.23
N ASP A 627 -3.74 29.48 -5.50
CA ASP A 627 -3.62 28.87 -6.82
C ASP A 627 -4.22 27.45 -6.78
N PRO A 628 -5.37 27.20 -7.42
CA PRO A 628 -5.98 25.88 -7.45
C PRO A 628 -5.10 24.79 -8.11
N GLU A 629 -4.14 25.17 -8.98
CA GLU A 629 -3.21 24.21 -9.59
C GLU A 629 -2.22 23.64 -8.57
N ASP A 630 -1.98 24.31 -7.46
CA ASP A 630 -1.22 23.78 -6.33
C ASP A 630 -1.91 22.59 -5.63
N GLY A 631 -3.18 22.35 -5.91
CA GLY A 631 -3.99 21.28 -5.33
C GLY A 631 -3.79 19.91 -5.97
N TYR A 632 -3.09 19.80 -7.10
CA TYR A 632 -2.89 18.54 -7.80
C TYR A 632 -1.55 18.47 -8.55
N ASP A 633 -1.07 17.25 -8.79
CA ASP A 633 0.10 16.96 -9.62
C ASP A 633 -0.36 16.32 -10.95
N ILE A 634 0.25 16.71 -12.06
CA ILE A 634 -0.06 16.20 -13.41
C ILE A 634 0.93 15.10 -13.79
N VAL A 635 0.43 14.11 -14.54
CA VAL A 635 1.24 13.07 -15.17
C VAL A 635 0.84 12.98 -16.64
N GLU A 636 1.79 13.20 -17.54
CA GLU A 636 1.63 12.99 -18.98
C GLU A 636 2.38 11.73 -19.41
N GLN A 637 1.75 10.89 -20.23
CA GLN A 637 2.36 9.62 -20.63
C GLN A 637 2.13 9.30 -22.10
N TRP A 638 3.19 8.78 -22.73
CA TRP A 638 3.15 8.10 -24.02
C TRP A 638 3.45 6.63 -23.82
N GLU A 639 2.67 5.77 -24.46
CA GLU A 639 2.84 4.33 -24.43
C GLU A 639 2.73 3.76 -25.83
N GLY A 640 3.54 2.75 -26.12
CA GLY A 640 3.41 1.99 -27.35
C GLY A 640 4.02 0.61 -27.20
N GLY A 641 3.47 -0.37 -27.87
CA GLY A 641 3.97 -1.72 -27.70
C GLY A 641 3.30 -2.74 -28.58
N PHE A 642 3.59 -4.00 -28.27
CA PHE A 642 2.96 -5.13 -28.94
C PHE A 642 2.51 -6.19 -27.94
N LYS A 643 1.53 -6.99 -28.39
CA LYS A 643 0.99 -8.13 -27.67
C LYS A 643 0.96 -9.35 -28.59
N TYR A 644 1.44 -10.47 -28.06
CA TYR A 644 1.46 -11.73 -28.77
C TYR A 644 0.89 -12.83 -27.91
N ARG A 645 -0.05 -13.63 -28.43
CA ARG A 645 -0.67 -14.73 -27.70
C ARG A 645 -0.94 -15.94 -28.58
N THR A 646 -0.41 -17.06 -28.14
CA THR A 646 -0.72 -18.40 -28.64
C THR A 646 -1.20 -19.27 -27.47
N PRO A 647 -1.64 -20.53 -27.71
CA PRO A 647 -1.97 -21.44 -26.60
C PRO A 647 -0.81 -21.71 -25.62
N GLN A 648 0.45 -21.59 -26.06
CA GLN A 648 1.61 -21.89 -25.23
C GLN A 648 2.36 -20.65 -24.74
N LEU A 649 2.21 -19.52 -25.40
CA LEU A 649 3.02 -18.33 -25.12
C LEU A 649 2.19 -17.06 -25.19
N THR A 650 2.22 -16.27 -24.13
CA THR A 650 1.75 -14.89 -24.10
C THR A 650 2.94 -13.98 -23.85
N VAL A 651 3.10 -12.93 -24.64
CA VAL A 651 4.13 -11.88 -24.45
C VAL A 651 3.51 -10.52 -24.67
N ASN A 652 3.71 -9.62 -23.72
CA ASN A 652 3.34 -8.22 -23.84
C ASN A 652 4.60 -7.37 -23.63
N VAL A 653 4.84 -6.43 -24.54
CA VAL A 653 5.95 -5.46 -24.43
C VAL A 653 5.39 -4.07 -24.60
N THR A 654 5.74 -3.18 -23.69
CA THR A 654 5.32 -1.77 -23.69
C THR A 654 6.52 -0.87 -23.46
N ALA A 655 6.79 0.02 -24.40
CA ALA A 655 7.67 1.17 -24.18
C ALA A 655 6.82 2.34 -23.68
N PHE A 656 7.37 3.10 -22.73
CA PHE A 656 6.68 4.24 -22.12
C PHE A 656 7.62 5.43 -21.93
N ASN A 657 7.01 6.62 -21.90
CA ASN A 657 7.58 7.86 -21.36
C ASN A 657 6.54 8.48 -20.43
N ALA A 658 6.98 9.04 -19.33
CA ALA A 658 6.14 9.71 -18.35
C ALA A 658 6.83 10.98 -17.86
N ASP A 659 6.13 12.09 -17.91
CA ASP A 659 6.54 13.39 -17.36
C ASP A 659 5.57 13.75 -16.25
N THR A 660 6.08 14.16 -15.08
CA THR A 660 5.22 14.46 -13.93
C THR A 660 5.79 15.57 -13.05
N GLU A 661 4.89 16.29 -12.43
CA GLU A 661 5.17 17.15 -11.28
C GLU A 661 5.00 16.36 -9.98
N ASP A 662 5.74 16.72 -8.94
CA ASP A 662 5.64 16.10 -7.61
C ASP A 662 5.81 17.14 -6.51
N THR A 663 4.69 17.59 -5.97
CA THR A 663 4.69 18.29 -4.70
C THR A 663 4.54 17.28 -3.57
N ASN A 664 5.53 17.18 -2.71
CA ASN A 664 5.55 16.20 -1.65
C ASN A 664 6.14 16.77 -0.36
N VAL A 665 5.62 16.31 0.78
CA VAL A 665 6.23 16.50 2.09
C VAL A 665 6.64 15.14 2.63
N GLN A 666 7.94 15.00 2.88
CA GLN A 666 8.49 13.78 3.45
C GLN A 666 8.50 13.85 4.97
N ALA A 667 8.50 12.71 5.64
CA ALA A 667 8.72 12.64 7.09
C ALA A 667 10.00 13.40 7.47
N GLY A 668 9.91 14.34 8.40
CA GLY A 668 11.04 15.17 8.82
C GLY A 668 11.10 16.55 8.18
N ALA A 669 10.01 17.05 7.58
CA ALA A 669 9.88 18.39 7.02
C ALA A 669 10.68 18.66 5.74
N ILE A 670 11.07 17.66 5.00
CA ILE A 670 11.62 17.85 3.66
C ILE A 670 10.45 18.04 2.70
N THR A 671 10.26 19.24 2.22
CA THR A 671 9.30 19.54 1.15
C THR A 671 10.03 19.44 -0.20
N THR A 672 9.37 18.88 -1.20
CA THR A 672 9.85 18.83 -2.57
C THR A 672 8.80 19.44 -3.50
N ASP A 673 9.22 20.18 -4.50
CA ASP A 673 8.39 20.71 -5.58
C ASP A 673 9.19 20.52 -6.88
N ARG A 674 8.94 19.43 -7.58
CA ARG A 674 9.82 18.84 -8.58
C ARG A 674 9.10 18.52 -9.88
N GLU A 675 9.87 18.55 -10.94
CA GLU A 675 9.53 17.95 -12.22
C GLU A 675 10.38 16.70 -12.44
N TYR A 676 9.77 15.64 -12.92
CA TYR A 676 10.43 14.36 -13.22
C TYR A 676 10.13 13.93 -14.64
N THR A 677 11.09 13.25 -15.23
CA THR A 677 10.87 12.48 -16.45
C THR A 677 11.30 11.04 -16.23
N ALA A 678 10.58 10.10 -16.82
CA ALA A 678 10.94 8.69 -16.82
C ALA A 678 10.57 8.05 -18.15
N TYR A 679 11.44 7.18 -18.67
CA TYR A 679 11.14 6.37 -19.84
C TYR A 679 11.67 4.96 -19.66
N GLY A 680 11.09 4.00 -20.39
CA GLY A 680 11.51 2.63 -20.22
C GLY A 680 10.74 1.63 -21.07
N VAL A 681 11.02 0.36 -20.80
CA VAL A 681 10.38 -0.78 -21.47
C VAL A 681 9.97 -1.82 -20.41
N GLU A 682 8.72 -2.23 -20.46
CA GLU A 682 8.17 -3.35 -19.72
C GLU A 682 8.00 -4.53 -20.66
N ALA A 683 8.46 -5.71 -20.25
CA ALA A 683 8.17 -6.96 -20.91
C ALA A 683 7.62 -7.96 -19.89
N GLU A 684 6.52 -8.61 -20.23
CA GLU A 684 5.96 -9.70 -19.44
C GLU A 684 5.61 -10.88 -20.34
N GLY A 685 5.69 -12.10 -19.79
CA GLY A 685 5.35 -13.27 -20.54
C GLY A 685 4.91 -14.44 -19.66
N VAL A 686 4.07 -15.27 -20.25
CA VAL A 686 3.65 -16.56 -19.71
C VAL A 686 3.94 -17.62 -20.75
N TYR A 687 4.72 -18.61 -20.36
CA TYR A 687 4.97 -19.81 -21.19
C TYR A 687 4.43 -21.03 -20.49
N HIS A 688 3.72 -21.87 -21.23
CA HIS A 688 3.14 -23.10 -20.71
C HIS A 688 3.34 -24.25 -21.69
N ARG A 689 3.89 -25.39 -21.20
CA ARG A 689 4.04 -26.59 -22.00
C ARG A 689 4.01 -27.85 -21.14
N GLY A 690 2.98 -28.66 -21.31
CA GLY A 690 2.76 -29.83 -20.45
C GLY A 690 2.60 -29.41 -18.99
N GLY A 691 3.34 -30.02 -18.10
CA GLY A 691 3.34 -29.63 -16.66
C GLY A 691 4.22 -28.42 -16.32
N PHE A 692 5.03 -27.92 -17.26
CA PHE A 692 5.89 -26.77 -17.01
C PHE A 692 5.19 -25.44 -17.34
N SER A 693 5.30 -24.49 -16.44
CA SER A 693 4.90 -23.09 -16.66
C SER A 693 5.99 -22.14 -16.19
N LEU A 694 6.11 -21.02 -16.87
CA LEU A 694 6.99 -19.91 -16.50
C LEU A 694 6.22 -18.61 -16.70
N THR A 695 5.99 -17.89 -15.61
CA THR A 695 5.51 -16.51 -15.65
C THR A 695 6.68 -15.62 -15.30
N GLY A 696 6.85 -14.52 -16.01
CA GLY A 696 7.94 -13.59 -15.68
C GLY A 696 7.77 -12.23 -16.33
N GLY A 697 8.56 -11.29 -15.87
CA GLY A 697 8.61 -9.96 -16.42
C GLY A 697 9.86 -9.22 -16.00
N VAL A 698 10.20 -8.23 -16.81
CA VAL A 698 11.30 -7.31 -16.56
C VAL A 698 10.87 -5.91 -16.96
N THR A 699 11.28 -4.95 -16.16
CA THR A 699 11.10 -3.52 -16.49
C THR A 699 12.45 -2.85 -16.43
N TRP A 700 12.82 -2.21 -17.53
CA TRP A 700 13.93 -1.28 -17.61
C TRP A 700 13.37 0.13 -17.52
N THR A 701 13.95 0.97 -16.66
CA THR A 701 13.50 2.36 -16.44
C THR A 701 14.69 3.28 -16.26
N GLN A 702 14.70 4.39 -16.98
CA GLN A 702 15.55 5.53 -16.72
C GLN A 702 14.67 6.67 -16.24
N ALA A 703 15.05 7.28 -15.13
CA ALA A 703 14.32 8.40 -14.54
C ALA A 703 15.28 9.50 -14.10
N GLU A 704 14.83 10.75 -14.17
CA GLU A 704 15.60 11.94 -13.86
C GLU A 704 14.72 12.97 -13.14
N ILE A 705 15.31 13.66 -12.17
CA ILE A 705 14.76 14.88 -11.57
C ILE A 705 15.13 16.02 -12.52
N VAL A 706 14.18 16.51 -13.28
CA VAL A 706 14.40 17.59 -14.25
C VAL A 706 14.69 18.91 -13.53
N SER A 707 13.88 19.22 -12.55
CA SER A 707 14.02 20.42 -11.71
C SER A 707 13.51 20.19 -10.29
N ASP A 708 13.98 21.00 -9.34
CA ASP A 708 13.43 21.10 -7.98
C ASP A 708 13.47 22.57 -7.56
N LYS A 709 12.30 23.17 -7.36
CA LYS A 709 12.18 24.60 -6.97
C LYS A 709 12.77 24.90 -5.60
N LEU A 710 12.87 23.87 -4.72
CA LEU A 710 13.35 24.01 -3.34
C LEU A 710 14.81 23.59 -3.18
N ASN A 711 15.34 22.73 -4.07
CA ASN A 711 16.71 22.23 -4.04
C ASN A 711 17.29 22.02 -5.44
N ALA A 712 17.75 23.06 -6.07
CA ALA A 712 18.32 23.00 -7.44
C ALA A 712 19.53 22.04 -7.58
N ALA A 713 20.15 21.61 -6.48
CA ALA A 713 21.32 20.72 -6.53
C ALA A 713 20.98 19.27 -6.94
N VAL A 714 19.70 18.89 -6.92
CA VAL A 714 19.26 17.56 -7.36
C VAL A 714 18.79 17.51 -8.81
N ALA A 715 18.77 18.63 -9.52
CA ALA A 715 18.45 18.66 -10.95
C ALA A 715 19.45 17.83 -11.77
N GLY A 716 18.98 17.04 -12.71
CA GLY A 716 19.77 16.08 -13.49
C GLY A 716 20.13 14.79 -12.75
N MET A 717 19.70 14.61 -11.50
CA MET A 717 20.00 13.42 -10.70
C MET A 717 18.94 12.33 -10.88
N VAL A 718 19.37 11.08 -10.73
CA VAL A 718 18.46 9.93 -10.69
C VAL A 718 17.67 9.97 -9.36
N PRO A 719 16.35 9.81 -9.39
CA PRO A 719 15.56 9.74 -8.17
C PRO A 719 16.03 8.63 -7.23
N ARG A 720 15.99 8.90 -5.94
CA ARG A 720 16.38 7.92 -4.92
C ARG A 720 15.65 6.60 -5.08
N ARG A 721 16.37 5.51 -4.83
CA ARG A 721 15.86 4.15 -4.82
C ARG A 721 15.19 3.72 -6.15
N GLN A 722 15.51 4.39 -7.25
CA GLN A 722 15.09 4.00 -8.59
C GLN A 722 16.18 3.13 -9.23
N PRO A 723 15.97 1.79 -9.35
CA PRO A 723 16.89 0.91 -10.07
C PRO A 723 16.65 0.99 -11.58
N ASP A 724 17.66 0.66 -12.37
CA ASP A 724 17.52 0.56 -13.83
C ASP A 724 16.64 -0.62 -14.23
N TYR A 725 16.77 -1.76 -13.53
CA TYR A 725 16.01 -2.97 -13.80
C TYR A 725 15.33 -3.50 -12.54
N ILE A 726 14.05 -3.87 -12.69
CA ILE A 726 13.32 -4.76 -11.78
C ILE A 726 12.86 -5.98 -12.57
N PHE A 727 12.90 -7.15 -11.95
CA PHE A 727 12.50 -8.39 -12.62
C PHE A 727 11.87 -9.38 -11.65
N GLN A 728 10.99 -10.22 -12.20
CA GLN A 728 10.44 -11.38 -11.51
C GLN A 728 10.31 -12.55 -12.48
N ALA A 729 10.44 -13.77 -11.94
CA ALA A 729 10.24 -15.02 -12.68
C ALA A 729 9.70 -16.10 -11.75
N SER A 730 8.64 -16.78 -12.18
CA SER A 730 8.01 -17.86 -11.42
C SER A 730 7.97 -19.14 -12.26
N PRO A 731 9.09 -19.91 -12.32
CA PRO A 731 9.08 -21.24 -12.91
C PRO A 731 8.32 -22.20 -12.00
N GLN A 732 7.49 -23.04 -12.61
CA GLN A 732 6.70 -24.07 -11.91
C GLN A 732 6.59 -25.32 -12.74
N TYR A 733 6.62 -26.47 -12.08
CA TYR A 733 6.34 -27.77 -12.68
C TYR A 733 5.24 -28.48 -11.90
N GLU A 734 4.14 -28.77 -12.56
CA GLU A 734 2.97 -29.41 -12.00
C GLU A 734 2.77 -30.80 -12.56
N THR A 735 2.48 -31.74 -11.66
CA THR A 735 1.99 -33.09 -11.96
C THR A 735 0.64 -33.27 -11.27
N ARG A 736 0.00 -34.42 -11.48
CA ARG A 736 -1.26 -34.72 -10.80
C ARG A 736 -1.19 -34.59 -9.27
N ARG A 737 -0.06 -34.90 -8.64
CA ARG A 737 0.10 -34.93 -7.18
C ARG A 737 1.09 -33.95 -6.61
N PHE A 738 2.03 -33.49 -7.40
CA PHE A 738 3.09 -32.59 -6.94
C PHE A 738 3.12 -31.33 -7.80
N THR A 739 3.28 -30.22 -7.14
CA THR A 739 3.67 -28.96 -7.76
C THR A 739 4.93 -28.45 -7.07
N VAL A 740 5.95 -28.14 -7.82
CA VAL A 740 7.18 -27.54 -7.32
C VAL A 740 7.45 -26.27 -8.12
N GLY A 741 7.85 -25.22 -7.43
CA GLY A 741 8.14 -23.97 -8.09
C GLY A 741 8.97 -23.03 -7.25
N ALA A 742 9.32 -21.93 -7.87
CA ALA A 742 10.02 -20.82 -7.23
C ALA A 742 9.44 -19.49 -7.70
N ASN A 743 9.64 -18.45 -6.91
CA ASN A 743 9.42 -17.07 -7.30
C ASN A 743 10.71 -16.29 -7.08
N VAL A 744 11.35 -15.88 -8.17
CA VAL A 744 12.60 -15.12 -8.18
C VAL A 744 12.24 -13.66 -8.44
N ILE A 745 12.64 -12.76 -7.55
CA ILE A 745 12.41 -11.33 -7.65
C ILE A 745 13.71 -10.57 -7.39
N GLY A 746 13.94 -9.50 -8.11
CA GLY A 746 15.15 -8.73 -7.90
C GLY A 746 15.15 -7.36 -8.57
N SER A 747 16.18 -6.61 -8.24
CA SER A 747 16.48 -5.32 -8.85
C SER A 747 17.98 -5.09 -8.96
N THR A 748 18.38 -4.21 -9.87
CA THR A 748 19.75 -3.67 -9.92
C THR A 748 19.98 -2.69 -8.77
N SER A 749 21.21 -2.20 -8.64
CA SER A 749 21.55 -1.15 -7.67
C SER A 749 20.77 0.15 -7.93
N SER A 750 20.61 0.96 -6.88
CA SER A 750 19.96 2.26 -6.97
C SER A 750 20.64 3.27 -6.04
N TRP A 751 20.40 4.56 -6.25
CA TRP A 751 20.90 5.58 -5.34
C TRP A 751 20.10 5.61 -4.04
N VAL A 752 20.78 5.74 -2.90
CA VAL A 752 20.10 5.78 -1.59
C VAL A 752 19.29 7.07 -1.41
N GLN A 753 19.79 8.18 -1.94
CA GLN A 753 19.18 9.51 -1.86
C GLN A 753 19.30 10.26 -3.19
N ASP A 754 18.48 11.31 -3.37
CA ASP A 754 18.41 12.10 -4.60
C ASP A 754 19.71 12.86 -4.94
N VAL A 755 20.63 13.02 -3.98
CA VAL A 755 21.95 13.63 -4.21
C VAL A 755 22.95 12.69 -4.89
N ASN A 756 22.57 11.45 -5.13
CA ASN A 756 23.36 10.44 -5.84
C ASN A 756 24.81 10.24 -5.32
N GLN A 757 24.98 10.24 -4.01
CA GLN A 757 26.33 10.09 -3.39
C GLN A 757 26.71 8.63 -3.12
N MET A 758 25.77 7.80 -2.67
CA MET A 758 26.00 6.40 -2.31
C MET A 758 25.00 5.49 -2.97
N LYS A 759 25.45 4.34 -3.47
CA LYS A 759 24.60 3.32 -4.06
C LYS A 759 24.19 2.26 -3.04
N MET A 760 22.91 1.91 -3.03
CA MET A 760 22.39 0.70 -2.44
C MET A 760 22.58 -0.45 -3.43
N PRO A 761 23.11 -1.61 -3.04
CA PRO A 761 23.31 -2.74 -3.95
C PRO A 761 21.97 -3.30 -4.45
N GLY A 762 22.00 -3.88 -5.64
CA GLY A 762 20.90 -4.68 -6.13
C GLY A 762 20.77 -5.99 -5.36
N TYR A 763 19.65 -6.69 -5.54
CA TYR A 763 19.41 -7.95 -4.85
C TYR A 763 18.64 -8.93 -5.73
N VAL A 764 18.72 -10.22 -5.36
CA VAL A 764 17.89 -11.30 -5.89
C VAL A 764 17.36 -12.11 -4.70
N LEU A 765 16.05 -12.14 -4.53
CA LEU A 765 15.38 -12.98 -3.55
C LEU A 765 14.73 -14.17 -4.25
N VAL A 766 14.91 -15.35 -3.69
CA VAL A 766 14.32 -16.59 -4.18
C VAL A 766 13.37 -17.12 -3.12
N ASN A 767 12.08 -17.20 -3.47
CA ASN A 767 11.09 -17.93 -2.70
C ASN A 767 10.86 -19.27 -3.42
N ALA A 768 10.63 -20.35 -2.67
CA ALA A 768 10.41 -21.66 -3.26
C ALA A 768 9.30 -22.40 -2.52
N PHE A 769 8.60 -23.28 -3.23
CA PHE A 769 7.56 -24.11 -2.62
C PHE A 769 7.51 -25.51 -3.20
N VAL A 770 7.03 -26.40 -2.39
CA VAL A 770 6.64 -27.76 -2.79
C VAL A 770 5.23 -28.01 -2.26
N GLN A 771 4.35 -28.43 -3.15
CA GLN A 771 2.98 -28.78 -2.84
C GLN A 771 2.75 -30.25 -3.16
N TYR A 772 2.08 -30.96 -2.25
CA TYR A 772 1.71 -32.36 -2.41
C TYR A 772 0.23 -32.56 -2.19
N ARG A 773 -0.45 -33.21 -3.14
CA ARG A 773 -1.88 -33.56 -3.07
C ARG A 773 -2.02 -35.07 -2.85
N PRO A 774 -2.08 -35.54 -1.58
CA PRO A 774 -2.31 -36.96 -1.29
C PRO A 774 -3.68 -37.45 -1.79
N THR A 775 -4.67 -36.57 -1.79
CA THR A 775 -6.01 -36.79 -2.33
C THR A 775 -6.44 -35.54 -3.13
N ASP A 776 -7.55 -35.63 -3.85
CA ASP A 776 -8.10 -34.47 -4.59
C ASP A 776 -8.64 -33.37 -3.64
N ARG A 777 -8.79 -33.65 -2.35
CA ARG A 777 -9.30 -32.72 -1.33
C ARG A 777 -8.26 -32.23 -0.34
N ILE A 778 -7.13 -32.88 -0.24
CA ILE A 778 -6.08 -32.51 0.73
C ILE A 778 -4.85 -32.04 -0.02
N GLN A 779 -4.35 -30.89 0.36
CA GLN A 779 -3.13 -30.31 -0.12
C GLN A 779 -2.21 -29.97 1.06
N LEU A 780 -0.98 -30.39 0.97
CA LEU A 780 0.11 -30.04 1.88
C LEU A 780 1.07 -29.15 1.12
N MET A 781 1.53 -28.07 1.73
CA MET A 781 2.52 -27.16 1.12
C MET A 781 3.61 -26.82 2.13
N LEU A 782 4.84 -26.86 1.66
CA LEU A 782 6.02 -26.32 2.33
C LEU A 782 6.52 -25.18 1.47
N ASP A 783 6.61 -23.98 2.01
CA ASP A 783 7.14 -22.81 1.34
C ASP A 783 8.23 -22.14 2.16
N ALA A 784 9.21 -21.59 1.46
CA ALA A 784 10.29 -20.81 2.05
C ALA A 784 10.41 -19.48 1.31
N ASN A 785 10.34 -18.37 2.04
CA ASN A 785 10.63 -17.04 1.53
C ASN A 785 12.07 -16.68 1.85
N ASN A 786 12.72 -15.94 0.93
CA ASN A 786 14.15 -15.64 1.00
C ASN A 786 14.97 -16.91 1.33
N LEU A 787 14.82 -17.96 0.50
CA LEU A 787 15.37 -19.28 0.73
C LEU A 787 16.85 -19.30 1.10
N PHE A 788 17.63 -18.42 0.48
CA PHE A 788 19.10 -18.34 0.71
C PHE A 788 19.48 -17.38 1.84
N ASP A 789 18.50 -16.81 2.55
CA ASP A 789 18.70 -15.88 3.65
C ASP A 789 19.54 -14.63 3.25
N GLU A 790 19.32 -14.15 2.03
CA GLU A 790 20.03 -13.02 1.44
C GLU A 790 19.80 -11.73 2.24
N VAL A 791 20.86 -10.94 2.42
CA VAL A 791 20.81 -9.60 3.03
C VAL A 791 20.53 -8.57 1.95
N ALA A 792 19.26 -8.36 1.64
CA ALA A 792 18.81 -7.41 0.64
C ALA A 792 18.32 -6.11 1.30
N PHE A 793 18.89 -4.97 0.97
CA PHE A 793 18.40 -3.68 1.47
C PHE A 793 17.32 -3.12 0.55
N ILE A 794 16.23 -2.72 1.16
CA ILE A 794 15.06 -2.11 0.48
C ILE A 794 15.13 -0.59 0.62
N GLU A 795 15.67 -0.11 1.74
CA GLU A 795 15.80 1.31 2.05
C GLU A 795 17.06 1.57 2.87
N ILE A 796 17.84 2.55 2.47
CA ILE A 796 18.91 3.16 3.27
C ILE A 796 18.60 4.65 3.35
N THR A 797 18.56 5.19 4.57
CA THR A 797 18.27 6.62 4.79
C THR A 797 19.51 7.47 4.96
N THR A 798 20.64 6.86 5.28
CA THR A 798 21.94 7.53 5.43
C THR A 798 22.51 7.85 4.05
N PRO A 799 22.80 9.13 3.71
CA PRO A 799 23.10 9.53 2.34
C PRO A 799 24.50 9.17 1.85
N SER A 800 25.45 8.93 2.75
CA SER A 800 26.83 8.59 2.46
C SER A 800 27.39 7.65 3.52
N VAL A 801 28.53 7.00 3.25
CA VAL A 801 29.22 6.16 4.24
C VAL A 801 29.63 7.02 5.45
N PRO A 802 29.06 6.76 6.65
CA PRO A 802 29.35 7.56 7.83
C PRO A 802 30.71 7.19 8.42
N ALA A 803 31.49 8.19 8.90
CA ALA A 803 32.77 7.97 9.53
C ALA A 803 32.70 7.05 10.79
N THR A 804 31.51 6.98 11.41
CA THR A 804 31.27 6.10 12.57
C THR A 804 31.00 4.65 12.17
N GLY A 805 30.80 4.34 10.89
CA GLY A 805 30.39 3.04 10.42
C GLY A 805 28.91 2.72 10.76
N VAL A 806 28.16 3.68 11.30
CA VAL A 806 26.78 3.46 11.80
C VAL A 806 25.81 4.29 10.98
N GLY A 807 24.92 3.64 10.25
CA GLY A 807 23.86 4.26 9.49
C GLY A 807 22.49 3.66 9.80
N MET A 808 21.49 4.05 9.02
CA MET A 808 20.12 3.57 9.13
C MET A 808 19.62 3.01 7.81
N GLY A 809 18.91 1.87 7.90
CA GLY A 809 18.31 1.24 6.74
C GLY A 809 17.33 0.15 7.14
N ARG A 810 16.65 -0.39 6.15
CA ARG A 810 15.71 -1.49 6.28
C ARG A 810 16.05 -2.57 5.27
N ALA A 811 16.42 -3.74 5.77
CA ALA A 811 16.61 -4.93 4.95
C ALA A 811 15.26 -5.61 4.65
N ALA A 812 15.21 -6.44 3.62
CA ALA A 812 14.19 -7.47 3.48
C ALA A 812 14.20 -8.41 4.69
N ASN A 813 13.08 -9.06 4.96
CA ASN A 813 13.01 -10.04 6.02
C ASN A 813 13.93 -11.23 5.70
N GLY A 814 14.55 -11.81 6.72
CA GLY A 814 15.33 -13.04 6.62
C GLY A 814 14.48 -14.22 6.15
N ARG A 815 15.12 -15.37 5.95
CA ARG A 815 14.42 -16.59 5.57
C ARG A 815 13.31 -16.92 6.55
N THR A 816 12.16 -17.31 6.01
CA THR A 816 11.03 -17.85 6.75
C THR A 816 10.47 -19.08 6.05
N VAL A 817 10.20 -20.13 6.82
CA VAL A 817 9.67 -21.40 6.31
C VAL A 817 8.29 -21.64 6.90
N ASN A 818 7.31 -22.00 6.05
CA ASN A 818 5.96 -22.32 6.47
C ASN A 818 5.55 -23.70 6.03
N PHE A 819 4.63 -24.26 6.80
CA PHE A 819 3.89 -25.45 6.44
C PHE A 819 2.40 -25.17 6.45
N SER A 820 1.71 -25.60 5.39
CA SER A 820 0.27 -25.43 5.26
C SER A 820 -0.42 -26.76 4.99
N ILE A 821 -1.60 -26.92 5.57
CA ILE A 821 -2.54 -27.98 5.26
C ILE A 821 -3.83 -27.34 4.81
N ARG A 822 -4.29 -27.72 3.61
CA ARG A 822 -5.56 -27.27 3.03
C ARG A 822 -6.47 -28.46 2.80
N TYR A 823 -7.76 -28.25 3.10
CA TYR A 823 -8.84 -29.18 2.79
C TYR A 823 -9.89 -28.49 1.94
N ASP A 824 -10.14 -29.02 0.73
CA ASP A 824 -11.15 -28.56 -0.21
C ASP A 824 -12.41 -29.45 -0.11
N PHE A 825 -13.63 -28.87 -0.13
CA PHE A 825 -14.90 -29.58 0.08
C PHE A 825 -16.05 -29.06 -0.81
#